data_89b166bb002292e67eeaa65a78a7c036
#
_entry.id   89b166bb002292e67eeaa65a78a7c036
#
_cell.length_a   1.000
_cell.length_b   1.000
_cell.length_c   1.000
_cell.angle_alpha   90.00
_cell.angle_beta   90.00
_cell.angle_gamma   90.00
#
_symmetry.space_group_name_H-M   'P 1'
#
loop_
_entity.id
_entity.type
_entity.pdbx_description
1 polymer ?
#
loop_
_entity_poly.entity_id
_entity_poly.type
_entity_poly.pdbx_seq_one_letter_code
_entity_poly.pdbx_strand_id
1 'polypeptide(L)'
;MWERISVVLLLVLNYVLVAKGETDDVDFSTLKSLMSTWKNTPPEWEGTDPCEDWEGIKCRNTRVTSITLASTGLGGQLSGDIGSLSELEILDLSYNKDLTGPLPQSIGDLRKLSTLILVSCSFSGPIPDSIGNMQELLFLSLNSNGFSGVIPTSIGNLSKLYWLDLADNQLEGSIPVSGDGTLGLDNLHHAKHFHLGKNNLSGTIPLRLFSPEMALIHLLLESNKLVGKIPSTLGLVKSLEVVRLDGNSLDGPVPSNINNLTNVRDLYLSNNKLSGSPPDLTGMNALSYLDMSNNSFTPLDFPEWFSTLKSLTTLMMERTQLQGQVPSSLFELVNLQTVVLKDNKINGTLDVGSSYSSRLRLIDLETNSIDNIKQTEVSNVVIILKDNPVCQETNERGTYCSSSQSNFSYSTPPNNCEPGACSSDQISSPNCKCAYPYTGTLAFRSPSFTDLDNKTHYLMLEDSLMRSFKSHFVPVDSVLLSHPRRDSTGYLKLSLQVFPSGLDHFNRTGTLTIGFMLSNQTFKPPQPDFGPYFFLADGYEHFGNYEGLSESNKHSNIGIIIGAAVGGLVLLVLLLLAGVYAFRQKKRAEKAIGQSNPFRRWDTVDSKSDVPQLKEARMFTFEDLKKYTKNFSQVNDIGSGGFGKVYKGTLPDGQRVAIKRAQKESMQGKLEFKAEIELLSRVHHKNLVSLLGFCFDQGEQMLVYEYLQNGSLKDALSGKSGIKLDWIRRLKIALGTARGLAYLHELVNPPIIHRDIKSNNILLDNRLNAKVSDFGLSKSMVDAEKDHVTTQVKGTLNAVDKTKGLYGLQEFIDPAMGLSSTTLIGFDKFVNLTLKCVEESGEARPKMSDVVREIENILKSSGANPTEESPSISSSYEEVSRGSSSHPYNSNDTFDLSGESPYPKVDSS
;
A
#
# COMPACT_ATOMS: atom_id res chain seq x y z
N MET A 1 61.13 8.82 -9.49
CA MET A 1 60.18 8.44 -8.46
C MET A 1 58.93 9.36 -8.53
N TRP A 2 59.05 10.65 -8.75
CA TRP A 2 57.96 11.60 -8.86
C TRP A 2 57.13 11.44 -10.14
N GLU A 3 57.72 11.14 -11.29
CA GLU A 3 56.97 10.90 -12.54
C GLU A 3 56.10 9.64 -12.47
N ARG A 4 56.55 8.59 -11.78
CA ARG A 4 55.74 7.37 -11.58
C ARG A 4 54.57 7.61 -10.61
N ILE A 5 54.71 8.51 -9.63
CA ILE A 5 53.66 8.89 -8.71
C ILE A 5 52.62 9.76 -9.42
N SER A 6 53.04 10.70 -10.29
CA SER A 6 52.13 11.51 -11.09
C SER A 6 51.33 10.69 -12.11
N VAL A 7 51.95 9.70 -12.76
CA VAL A 7 51.25 8.79 -13.68
C VAL A 7 50.26 7.87 -12.92
N VAL A 8 50.65 7.39 -11.75
CA VAL A 8 49.73 6.60 -10.90
C VAL A 8 48.62 7.46 -10.35
N LEU A 9 48.89 8.72 -9.96
CA LEU A 9 47.83 9.65 -9.53
C LEU A 9 46.88 10.03 -10.69
N LEU A 10 47.41 10.24 -11.91
CA LEU A 10 46.59 10.47 -13.11
C LEU A 10 45.82 9.23 -13.51
N LEU A 11 46.37 8.03 -13.38
CA LEU A 11 45.64 6.78 -13.63
C LEU A 11 44.61 6.52 -12.54
N VAL A 12 44.88 6.82 -11.26
CA VAL A 12 43.91 6.74 -10.17
C VAL A 12 42.84 7.83 -10.28
N LEU A 13 43.21 9.06 -10.71
CA LEU A 13 42.23 10.11 -10.99
C LEU A 13 41.33 9.76 -12.18
N ASN A 14 41.92 9.22 -13.27
CA ASN A 14 41.11 8.71 -14.38
C ASN A 14 40.26 7.51 -13.95
N TYR A 15 40.76 6.60 -13.09
CA TYR A 15 39.99 5.47 -12.57
C TYR A 15 38.88 5.89 -11.59
N VAL A 16 39.12 6.95 -10.84
CA VAL A 16 38.08 7.55 -9.94
C VAL A 16 37.07 8.39 -10.74
N LEU A 17 37.47 9.00 -11.87
CA LEU A 17 36.56 9.69 -12.79
C LEU A 17 35.75 8.73 -13.69
N VAL A 18 36.23 7.49 -13.91
CA VAL A 18 35.56 6.46 -14.72
C VAL A 18 34.63 5.57 -13.88
N ALA A 19 34.55 5.76 -12.57
CA ALA A 19 33.68 4.95 -11.68
C ALA A 19 32.35 5.63 -11.28
N LYS A 20 31.90 6.65 -12.01
CA LYS A 20 30.49 7.00 -12.04
C LYS A 20 29.86 6.15 -13.14
N GLY A 21 28.94 5.26 -12.75
CA GLY A 21 28.21 4.43 -13.69
C GLY A 21 27.30 5.26 -14.55
N GLU A 22 27.74 5.67 -15.74
CA GLU A 22 26.89 6.29 -16.74
C GLU A 22 25.73 5.34 -17.10
N THR A 23 24.58 5.92 -17.48
CA THR A 23 23.44 5.15 -17.98
C THR A 23 23.88 4.25 -19.14
N ASP A 24 23.37 3.03 -19.19
CA ASP A 24 23.63 2.08 -20.28
C ASP A 24 23.38 2.72 -21.64
N ASP A 25 24.29 2.54 -22.60
CA ASP A 25 24.26 3.19 -23.91
C ASP A 25 22.96 2.94 -24.69
N VAL A 26 22.38 1.72 -24.56
CA VAL A 26 21.11 1.37 -25.23
C VAL A 26 19.97 2.12 -24.56
N ASP A 27 19.91 2.13 -23.24
CA ASP A 27 18.87 2.85 -22.50
C ASP A 27 18.96 4.36 -22.75
N PHE A 28 20.17 4.92 -22.74
CA PHE A 28 20.41 6.35 -23.04
C PHE A 28 19.95 6.73 -24.45
N SER A 29 20.38 5.96 -25.47
CA SER A 29 19.99 6.22 -26.86
C SER A 29 18.48 6.06 -27.08
N THR A 30 17.86 5.11 -26.40
CA THR A 30 16.41 4.91 -26.41
C THR A 30 15.66 6.10 -25.83
N LEU A 31 16.08 6.57 -24.65
CA LEU A 31 15.47 7.75 -24.05
C LEU A 31 15.61 9.01 -24.93
N LYS A 32 16.78 9.20 -25.57
CA LYS A 32 16.97 10.29 -26.54
C LYS A 32 16.07 10.15 -27.78
N SER A 33 15.84 8.90 -28.26
CA SER A 33 14.89 8.65 -29.34
C SER A 33 13.46 9.01 -28.91
N LEU A 34 13.03 8.59 -27.73
CA LEU A 34 11.72 8.97 -27.18
C LEU A 34 11.54 10.47 -27.10
N MET A 35 12.56 11.22 -26.58
CA MET A 35 12.54 12.68 -26.55
C MET A 35 12.34 13.30 -27.92
N SER A 36 12.86 12.69 -29.00
CA SER A 36 12.71 13.23 -30.36
C SER A 36 11.27 13.19 -30.86
N THR A 37 10.45 12.29 -30.31
CA THR A 37 9.01 12.11 -30.66
C THR A 37 8.08 12.80 -29.67
N TRP A 38 8.59 13.14 -28.50
CA TRP A 38 7.83 13.79 -27.45
C TRP A 38 7.96 15.32 -27.51
N LYS A 39 6.94 16.00 -27.01
CA LYS A 39 6.89 17.44 -26.80
C LYS A 39 6.79 17.69 -25.29
N ASN A 40 7.30 18.83 -24.85
CA ASN A 40 7.23 19.23 -23.44
C ASN A 40 7.89 18.22 -22.48
N THR A 41 8.99 17.62 -22.91
CA THR A 41 9.83 16.80 -22.00
C THR A 41 10.33 17.67 -20.85
N PRO A 42 10.52 17.12 -19.64
CA PRO A 42 11.05 17.88 -18.51
C PRO A 42 12.35 18.60 -18.88
N PRO A 43 12.51 19.90 -18.54
CA PRO A 43 13.73 20.67 -18.90
C PRO A 43 15.02 20.04 -18.38
N GLU A 44 14.95 19.32 -17.28
CA GLU A 44 16.07 18.62 -16.65
C GLU A 44 16.62 17.47 -17.52
N TRP A 45 15.85 17.01 -18.53
CA TRP A 45 16.26 15.97 -19.48
C TRP A 45 17.30 16.44 -20.51
N GLU A 46 17.69 17.70 -20.49
CA GLU A 46 18.84 18.23 -21.22
C GLU A 46 20.18 17.94 -20.53
N GLY A 47 20.14 17.45 -19.28
CA GLY A 47 21.29 17.02 -18.49
C GLY A 47 22.07 15.84 -19.07
N THR A 48 23.18 15.51 -18.42
CA THR A 48 24.16 14.56 -18.97
C THR A 48 23.80 13.08 -18.76
N ASP A 49 23.18 12.71 -17.63
CA ASP A 49 22.91 11.31 -17.30
C ASP A 49 21.44 11.09 -16.84
N PRO A 50 20.66 10.29 -17.59
CA PRO A 50 19.30 9.93 -17.21
C PRO A 50 19.15 9.34 -15.81
N CYS A 51 20.10 8.52 -15.37
CA CYS A 51 20.05 7.85 -14.07
C CYS A 51 20.39 8.74 -12.87
N GLU A 52 21.04 9.89 -13.12
CA GLU A 52 21.39 10.86 -12.06
C GLU A 52 20.47 12.07 -12.06
N ASP A 53 20.20 12.67 -13.22
CA ASP A 53 19.65 14.02 -13.34
C ASP A 53 18.20 14.07 -13.87
N TRP A 54 17.73 13.03 -14.57
CA TRP A 54 16.43 13.09 -15.25
C TRP A 54 15.28 12.79 -14.30
N GLU A 55 14.48 13.79 -14.04
CA GLU A 55 13.31 13.65 -13.18
C GLU A 55 12.29 12.68 -13.80
N GLY A 56 11.72 11.81 -12.97
CA GLY A 56 10.80 10.76 -13.40
C GLY A 56 11.49 9.48 -13.88
N ILE A 57 12.81 9.46 -14.05
CA ILE A 57 13.60 8.26 -14.38
C ILE A 57 14.16 7.65 -13.10
N LYS A 58 14.10 6.32 -12.98
CA LYS A 58 14.78 5.57 -11.91
C LYS A 58 15.55 4.41 -12.53
N CYS A 59 16.76 4.22 -12.02
CA CYS A 59 17.65 3.16 -12.50
C CYS A 59 18.00 2.18 -11.36
N ARG A 60 18.36 0.98 -11.79
CA ARG A 60 19.04 -0.01 -10.93
C ARG A 60 20.38 -0.29 -11.58
N ASN A 61 21.48 0.06 -10.89
CA ASN A 61 22.81 0.18 -11.45
C ASN A 61 22.82 1.22 -12.58
N THR A 62 23.04 0.82 -13.83
CA THR A 62 23.07 1.71 -15.01
C THR A 62 21.86 1.54 -15.92
N ARG A 63 20.91 0.65 -15.57
CA ARG A 63 19.76 0.30 -16.39
C ARG A 63 18.49 1.00 -15.90
N VAL A 64 17.72 1.57 -16.82
CA VAL A 64 16.42 2.20 -16.54
C VAL A 64 15.39 1.16 -16.14
N THR A 65 14.83 1.32 -14.94
CA THR A 65 13.81 0.42 -14.41
C THR A 65 12.43 1.08 -14.20
N SER A 66 12.36 2.41 -14.21
CA SER A 66 11.09 3.11 -14.04
C SER A 66 11.08 4.41 -14.82
N ILE A 67 9.98 4.66 -15.52
CA ILE A 67 9.62 5.94 -16.14
C ILE A 67 8.28 6.35 -15.56
N THR A 68 8.22 7.46 -14.82
CA THR A 68 7.01 8.00 -14.22
C THR A 68 6.88 9.48 -14.53
N LEU A 69 6.04 9.81 -15.52
CA LEU A 69 5.87 11.16 -16.07
C LEU A 69 4.40 11.59 -16.04
N ALA A 70 3.66 11.22 -14.99
CA ALA A 70 2.25 11.58 -14.87
C ALA A 70 2.07 13.11 -14.73
N SER A 71 1.12 13.69 -15.47
CA SER A 71 0.76 15.13 -15.43
C SER A 71 1.91 16.09 -15.74
N THR A 72 2.85 15.70 -16.58
CA THR A 72 3.97 16.58 -16.98
C THR A 72 3.66 17.47 -18.17
N GLY A 73 2.48 17.34 -18.77
CA GLY A 73 2.12 18.02 -20.02
C GLY A 73 2.80 17.42 -21.25
N LEU A 74 3.30 16.18 -21.13
CA LEU A 74 3.97 15.47 -22.21
C LEU A 74 3.04 15.30 -23.42
N GLY A 75 3.52 15.60 -24.61
CA GLY A 75 2.78 15.45 -25.86
C GLY A 75 3.56 14.64 -26.89
N GLY A 76 2.91 14.37 -28.05
CA GLY A 76 3.51 13.61 -29.13
C GLY A 76 3.03 12.16 -29.18
N GLN A 77 3.90 11.23 -29.56
CA GLN A 77 3.57 9.80 -29.68
C GLN A 77 4.61 8.94 -28.97
N LEU A 78 4.20 7.79 -28.46
CA LEU A 78 5.10 6.81 -27.88
C LEU A 78 5.80 6.03 -29.02
N SER A 79 7.11 6.29 -29.22
CA SER A 79 7.91 5.60 -30.23
C SER A 79 8.03 4.09 -29.91
N GLY A 80 8.14 3.29 -31.00
CA GLY A 80 8.46 1.87 -30.89
C GLY A 80 9.79 1.56 -30.22
N ASP A 81 10.71 2.51 -30.12
CA ASP A 81 11.98 2.33 -29.47
C ASP A 81 11.85 2.04 -27.97
N ILE A 82 10.71 2.35 -27.35
CA ILE A 82 10.41 2.04 -25.94
C ILE A 82 10.71 0.57 -25.59
N GLY A 83 10.47 -0.36 -26.55
CA GLY A 83 10.71 -1.79 -26.39
C GLY A 83 12.18 -2.15 -26.11
N SER A 84 13.14 -1.24 -26.39
CA SER A 84 14.56 -1.46 -26.15
C SER A 84 14.96 -1.32 -24.66
N LEU A 85 14.09 -0.73 -23.82
CA LEU A 85 14.31 -0.62 -22.36
C LEU A 85 14.00 -1.95 -21.66
N SER A 86 14.80 -2.96 -21.94
CA SER A 86 14.54 -4.37 -21.53
C SER A 86 14.48 -4.61 -20.01
N GLU A 87 15.00 -3.68 -19.20
CA GLU A 87 14.96 -3.73 -17.73
C GLU A 87 13.82 -2.93 -17.12
N LEU A 88 12.96 -2.30 -17.94
CA LEU A 88 11.87 -1.45 -17.45
C LEU A 88 10.83 -2.28 -16.68
N GLU A 89 10.56 -1.88 -15.44
CA GLU A 89 9.60 -2.49 -14.53
C GLU A 89 8.32 -1.66 -14.35
N ILE A 90 8.41 -0.33 -14.47
CA ILE A 90 7.30 0.61 -14.30
C ILE A 90 7.29 1.62 -15.44
N LEU A 91 6.14 1.75 -16.10
CA LEU A 91 5.87 2.80 -17.08
C LEU A 91 4.54 3.50 -16.71
N ASP A 92 4.60 4.74 -16.27
CA ASP A 92 3.44 5.59 -16.01
C ASP A 92 3.58 6.91 -16.78
N LEU A 93 2.74 7.08 -17.79
CA LEU A 93 2.64 8.31 -18.60
C LEU A 93 1.25 8.97 -18.45
N SER A 94 0.54 8.70 -17.36
CA SER A 94 -0.86 9.11 -17.15
C SER A 94 -1.05 10.63 -17.17
N TYR A 95 -2.26 11.06 -17.50
CA TYR A 95 -2.72 12.46 -17.45
C TYR A 95 -1.98 13.40 -18.41
N ASN A 96 -1.41 12.88 -19.49
CA ASN A 96 -0.78 13.66 -20.56
C ASN A 96 -1.72 13.67 -21.78
N LYS A 97 -2.64 14.65 -21.81
CA LYS A 97 -3.73 14.72 -22.80
C LYS A 97 -3.23 14.93 -24.24
N ASP A 98 -2.02 15.47 -24.40
CA ASP A 98 -1.39 15.70 -25.70
C ASP A 98 -0.53 14.52 -26.18
N LEU A 99 -0.43 13.44 -25.38
CA LEU A 99 0.22 12.20 -25.75
C LEU A 99 -0.79 11.33 -26.51
N THR A 100 -0.56 11.13 -27.80
CA THR A 100 -1.53 10.61 -28.77
C THR A 100 -0.98 9.42 -29.56
N GLY A 101 -1.79 8.89 -30.48
CA GLY A 101 -1.42 7.82 -31.42
C GLY A 101 -1.62 6.41 -30.85
N PRO A 102 -1.21 5.38 -31.59
CA PRO A 102 -1.37 3.99 -31.18
C PRO A 102 -0.28 3.58 -30.16
N LEU A 103 -0.59 2.58 -29.35
CA LEU A 103 0.42 1.88 -28.55
C LEU A 103 1.27 1.01 -29.50
N PRO A 104 2.62 1.16 -29.51
CA PRO A 104 3.49 0.44 -30.43
C PRO A 104 3.53 -1.07 -30.13
N GLN A 105 3.67 -1.90 -31.18
CA GLN A 105 3.79 -3.37 -31.01
C GLN A 105 4.98 -3.78 -30.14
N SER A 106 6.07 -3.01 -30.16
CA SER A 106 7.27 -3.25 -29.35
C SER A 106 7.05 -3.05 -27.84
N ILE A 107 5.89 -2.53 -27.41
CA ILE A 107 5.54 -2.49 -25.98
C ILE A 107 5.64 -3.89 -25.34
N GLY A 108 5.33 -4.94 -26.12
CA GLY A 108 5.42 -6.33 -25.68
C GLY A 108 6.85 -6.87 -25.48
N ASP A 109 7.87 -6.09 -25.90
CA ASP A 109 9.27 -6.46 -25.67
C ASP A 109 9.75 -6.08 -24.26
N LEU A 110 8.96 -5.30 -23.52
CA LEU A 110 9.19 -4.95 -22.12
C LEU A 110 8.85 -6.11 -21.18
N ARG A 111 9.57 -7.22 -21.31
CA ARG A 111 9.23 -8.48 -20.61
C ARG A 111 9.34 -8.43 -19.08
N LYS A 112 10.03 -7.42 -18.52
CA LYS A 112 10.15 -7.20 -17.07
C LYS A 112 9.12 -6.20 -16.54
N LEU A 113 8.30 -5.62 -17.42
CA LEU A 113 7.31 -4.64 -17.02
C LEU A 113 6.28 -5.28 -16.09
N SER A 114 6.17 -4.74 -14.89
CA SER A 114 5.20 -5.15 -13.87
C SER A 114 4.01 -4.20 -13.78
N THR A 115 4.20 -2.94 -14.22
CA THR A 115 3.19 -1.89 -14.09
C THR A 115 3.17 -1.03 -15.35
N LEU A 116 2.02 -1.01 -16.04
CA LEU A 116 1.75 -0.14 -17.19
C LEU A 116 0.53 0.72 -16.90
N ILE A 117 0.71 2.03 -16.82
CA ILE A 117 -0.34 3.00 -16.51
C ILE A 117 -0.33 4.11 -17.56
N LEU A 118 -1.41 4.21 -18.34
CA LEU A 118 -1.61 5.20 -19.41
C LEU A 118 -2.98 5.88 -19.24
N VAL A 119 -3.36 6.23 -18.02
CA VAL A 119 -4.69 6.76 -17.68
C VAL A 119 -4.86 8.18 -18.20
N SER A 120 -6.02 8.45 -18.84
CA SER A 120 -6.40 9.82 -19.24
C SER A 120 -5.34 10.53 -20.11
N CYS A 121 -4.88 9.81 -21.13
CA CYS A 121 -4.14 10.34 -22.27
C CYS A 121 -5.07 10.44 -23.48
N SER A 122 -4.51 10.56 -24.67
CA SER A 122 -5.24 10.51 -25.95
C SER A 122 -4.75 9.40 -26.87
N PHE A 123 -4.34 8.26 -26.28
CA PHE A 123 -3.99 7.07 -27.05
C PHE A 123 -5.21 6.57 -27.84
N SER A 124 -4.98 6.03 -29.03
CA SER A 124 -6.03 5.57 -29.93
C SER A 124 -5.59 4.34 -30.72
N GLY A 125 -6.52 3.74 -31.47
CA GLY A 125 -6.24 2.50 -32.20
C GLY A 125 -6.33 1.25 -31.32
N PRO A 126 -5.97 0.07 -31.86
CA PRO A 126 -6.11 -1.20 -31.15
C PRO A 126 -5.04 -1.37 -30.05
N ILE A 127 -5.40 -2.10 -29.00
CA ILE A 127 -4.43 -2.64 -28.06
C ILE A 127 -3.63 -3.73 -28.78
N PRO A 128 -2.30 -3.68 -28.84
CA PRO A 128 -1.53 -4.63 -29.63
C PRO A 128 -1.51 -6.04 -29.01
N ASP A 129 -1.56 -7.08 -29.84
CA ASP A 129 -1.49 -8.48 -29.38
C ASP A 129 -0.20 -8.80 -28.63
N SER A 130 0.88 -8.08 -28.91
CA SER A 130 2.16 -8.24 -28.21
C SER A 130 2.09 -7.94 -26.70
N ILE A 131 1.02 -7.29 -26.24
CA ILE A 131 0.81 -7.02 -24.82
C ILE A 131 0.84 -8.31 -23.98
N GLY A 132 0.40 -9.43 -24.54
CA GLY A 132 0.44 -10.75 -23.90
C GLY A 132 1.85 -11.32 -23.69
N ASN A 133 2.91 -10.69 -24.21
CA ASN A 133 4.30 -11.10 -24.00
C ASN A 133 4.88 -10.60 -22.65
N MET A 134 4.23 -9.62 -22.01
CA MET A 134 4.68 -9.02 -20.75
C MET A 134 4.28 -9.88 -19.53
N GLN A 135 4.84 -11.06 -19.42
CA GLN A 135 4.41 -12.08 -18.42
C GLN A 135 4.68 -11.71 -16.95
N GLU A 136 5.44 -10.66 -16.69
CA GLU A 136 5.64 -10.12 -15.34
C GLU A 136 4.59 -9.06 -14.96
N LEU A 137 3.66 -8.72 -15.88
CA LEU A 137 2.70 -7.65 -15.67
C LEU A 137 1.68 -8.01 -14.59
N LEU A 138 1.62 -7.13 -13.57
CA LEU A 138 0.71 -7.20 -12.44
C LEU A 138 -0.42 -6.18 -12.58
N PHE A 139 -0.10 -5.01 -13.12
CA PHE A 139 -1.00 -3.86 -13.16
C PHE A 139 -1.06 -3.30 -14.59
N LEU A 140 -2.23 -3.37 -15.21
CA LEU A 140 -2.52 -2.81 -16.54
C LEU A 140 -3.70 -1.84 -16.43
N SER A 141 -3.44 -0.55 -16.65
CA SER A 141 -4.46 0.49 -16.62
C SER A 141 -4.34 1.39 -17.85
N LEU A 142 -5.30 1.25 -18.76
CA LEU A 142 -5.40 1.99 -20.02
C LEU A 142 -6.69 2.82 -20.09
N ASN A 143 -7.37 3.00 -18.96
CA ASN A 143 -8.69 3.63 -18.90
C ASN A 143 -8.66 5.12 -19.30
N SER A 144 -9.81 5.60 -19.75
CA SER A 144 -10.03 7.00 -20.15
C SER A 144 -9.10 7.44 -21.29
N ASN A 145 -9.14 6.69 -22.39
CA ASN A 145 -8.42 6.92 -23.64
C ASN A 145 -9.36 6.74 -24.85
N GLY A 146 -8.80 6.68 -26.04
CA GLY A 146 -9.50 6.39 -27.30
C GLY A 146 -9.17 5.03 -27.90
N PHE A 147 -8.74 4.03 -27.10
CA PHE A 147 -8.45 2.68 -27.61
C PHE A 147 -9.70 2.05 -28.24
N SER A 148 -9.53 1.43 -29.41
CA SER A 148 -10.60 0.87 -30.23
C SER A 148 -10.27 -0.56 -30.68
N GLY A 149 -11.16 -1.20 -31.43
CA GLY A 149 -11.04 -2.60 -31.85
C GLY A 149 -11.30 -3.57 -30.69
N VAL A 150 -10.89 -4.82 -30.86
CA VAL A 150 -11.21 -5.89 -29.90
C VAL A 150 -10.18 -5.95 -28.74
N ILE A 151 -10.63 -6.44 -27.60
CA ILE A 151 -9.68 -6.82 -26.51
C ILE A 151 -8.89 -8.03 -27.02
N PRO A 152 -7.54 -7.96 -27.11
CA PRO A 152 -6.75 -9.06 -27.63
C PRO A 152 -6.80 -10.29 -26.70
N THR A 153 -6.99 -11.47 -27.27
CA THR A 153 -7.01 -12.74 -26.51
C THR A 153 -5.70 -12.98 -25.77
N SER A 154 -4.59 -12.48 -26.33
CA SER A 154 -3.25 -12.59 -25.74
C SER A 154 -3.13 -12.03 -24.30
N ILE A 155 -4.03 -11.13 -23.86
CA ILE A 155 -4.10 -10.68 -22.46
C ILE A 155 -4.26 -11.89 -21.51
N GLY A 156 -4.92 -12.98 -21.94
CA GLY A 156 -5.02 -14.22 -21.17
C GLY A 156 -3.67 -14.90 -20.84
N ASN A 157 -2.57 -14.52 -21.50
CA ASN A 157 -1.23 -15.01 -21.20
C ASN A 157 -0.61 -14.33 -19.95
N LEU A 158 -1.19 -13.23 -19.46
CA LEU A 158 -0.70 -12.44 -18.35
C LEU A 158 -1.10 -13.09 -17.00
N SER A 159 -0.61 -14.28 -16.73
CA SER A 159 -1.04 -15.11 -15.61
C SER A 159 -0.83 -14.47 -14.21
N LYS A 160 0.03 -13.46 -14.10
CA LYS A 160 0.29 -12.71 -12.87
C LYS A 160 -0.59 -11.46 -12.71
N LEU A 161 -1.39 -11.14 -13.73
CA LEU A 161 -2.16 -9.90 -13.75
C LEU A 161 -3.14 -9.86 -12.56
N TYR A 162 -3.02 -8.78 -11.80
CA TYR A 162 -3.85 -8.51 -10.62
C TYR A 162 -4.92 -7.44 -10.91
N TRP A 163 -4.56 -6.42 -11.71
CA TRP A 163 -5.40 -5.28 -12.06
C TRP A 163 -5.53 -5.13 -13.57
N LEU A 164 -6.75 -5.20 -14.08
CA LEU A 164 -7.07 -4.93 -15.49
C LEU A 164 -8.12 -3.81 -15.56
N ASP A 165 -7.70 -2.64 -16.02
CA ASP A 165 -8.59 -1.50 -16.23
C ASP A 165 -8.50 -0.98 -17.66
N LEU A 166 -9.50 -1.30 -18.46
CA LEU A 166 -9.69 -0.87 -19.85
C LEU A 166 -10.94 0.02 -19.98
N ALA A 167 -11.52 0.47 -18.87
CA ALA A 167 -12.76 1.22 -18.85
C ALA A 167 -12.64 2.58 -19.57
N ASP A 168 -13.79 3.11 -20.03
CA ASP A 168 -13.85 4.44 -20.62
C ASP A 168 -12.95 4.56 -21.87
N ASN A 169 -13.21 3.68 -22.86
CA ASN A 169 -12.54 3.58 -24.16
C ASN A 169 -13.59 3.32 -25.28
N GLN A 170 -13.14 2.97 -26.49
CA GLN A 170 -13.98 2.64 -27.63
C GLN A 170 -13.85 1.17 -28.03
N LEU A 171 -13.46 0.28 -27.09
CA LEU A 171 -13.25 -1.14 -27.34
C LEU A 171 -14.57 -1.81 -27.76
N GLU A 172 -14.49 -2.71 -28.74
CA GLU A 172 -15.65 -3.36 -29.33
C GLU A 172 -15.48 -4.89 -29.40
N GLY A 173 -16.47 -5.58 -30.02
CA GLY A 173 -16.44 -7.04 -30.08
C GLY A 173 -16.83 -7.72 -28.76
N SER A 174 -16.60 -9.03 -28.69
CA SER A 174 -16.97 -9.85 -27.52
C SER A 174 -15.86 -9.88 -26.47
N ILE A 175 -16.24 -10.15 -25.23
CA ILE A 175 -15.29 -10.44 -24.14
C ILE A 175 -14.52 -11.73 -24.52
N PRO A 176 -13.18 -11.67 -24.67
CA PRO A 176 -12.41 -12.82 -25.13
C PRO A 176 -12.25 -13.88 -24.04
N VAL A 177 -12.54 -15.15 -24.38
CA VAL A 177 -12.30 -16.32 -23.55
C VAL A 177 -11.49 -17.35 -24.30
N SER A 178 -10.85 -18.27 -23.59
CA SER A 178 -9.99 -19.32 -24.17
C SER A 178 -10.73 -20.18 -25.19
N GLY A 179 -10.09 -20.40 -26.34
CA GLY A 179 -10.60 -21.23 -27.44
C GLY A 179 -9.56 -21.35 -28.55
N ASP A 180 -9.67 -22.39 -29.38
CA ASP A 180 -8.83 -22.62 -30.55
C ASP A 180 -7.32 -22.50 -30.33
N GLY A 181 -6.85 -22.92 -29.15
CA GLY A 181 -5.43 -22.85 -28.76
C GLY A 181 -4.96 -21.50 -28.23
N THR A 182 -5.85 -20.52 -28.08
CA THR A 182 -5.57 -19.22 -27.44
C THR A 182 -6.13 -19.16 -26.03
N LEU A 183 -5.46 -18.43 -25.14
CA LEU A 183 -5.95 -18.13 -23.80
C LEU A 183 -6.75 -16.82 -23.82
N GLY A 184 -7.76 -16.71 -22.97
CA GLY A 184 -8.58 -15.50 -22.82
C GLY A 184 -8.64 -15.02 -21.37
N LEU A 185 -9.54 -14.07 -21.06
CA LEU A 185 -9.66 -13.48 -19.72
C LEU A 185 -10.05 -14.52 -18.64
N ASP A 186 -10.67 -15.63 -19.03
CA ASP A 186 -10.99 -16.78 -18.17
C ASP A 186 -9.75 -17.48 -17.60
N ASN A 187 -8.55 -17.22 -18.15
CA ASN A 187 -7.27 -17.76 -17.64
C ASN A 187 -6.63 -16.88 -16.55
N LEU A 188 -7.15 -15.70 -16.29
CA LEU A 188 -6.58 -14.72 -15.37
C LEU A 188 -7.03 -14.99 -13.90
N HIS A 189 -6.67 -16.14 -13.35
CA HIS A 189 -7.12 -16.57 -12.02
C HIS A 189 -6.63 -15.67 -10.87
N HIS A 190 -5.53 -14.94 -11.06
CA HIS A 190 -4.98 -14.00 -10.06
C HIS A 190 -5.59 -12.60 -10.15
N ALA A 191 -6.33 -12.30 -11.21
CA ALA A 191 -6.95 -11.00 -11.38
C ALA A 191 -8.02 -10.76 -10.32
N LYS A 192 -7.96 -9.61 -9.68
CA LYS A 192 -8.95 -9.14 -8.71
C LYS A 192 -9.87 -8.07 -9.27
N HIS A 193 -9.46 -7.40 -10.32
CA HIS A 193 -10.20 -6.26 -10.87
C HIS A 193 -10.33 -6.40 -12.37
N PHE A 194 -11.56 -6.57 -12.85
CA PHE A 194 -11.96 -6.43 -14.24
C PHE A 194 -12.81 -5.18 -14.38
N HIS A 195 -12.21 -4.09 -14.86
CA HIS A 195 -12.86 -2.84 -15.16
C HIS A 195 -12.91 -2.64 -16.67
N LEU A 196 -14.02 -3.03 -17.29
CA LEU A 196 -14.27 -3.00 -18.73
C LEU A 196 -15.48 -2.11 -19.09
N GLY A 197 -16.01 -1.38 -18.11
CA GLY A 197 -17.17 -0.50 -18.28
C GLY A 197 -16.92 0.65 -19.24
N LYS A 198 -18.00 1.30 -19.72
CA LYS A 198 -17.94 2.44 -20.64
C LYS A 198 -17.12 2.15 -21.90
N ASN A 199 -17.53 1.11 -22.64
CA ASN A 199 -16.96 0.70 -23.91
C ASN A 199 -18.08 0.37 -24.92
N ASN A 200 -17.72 -0.18 -26.08
CA ASN A 200 -18.64 -0.66 -27.11
C ASN A 200 -18.70 -2.21 -27.16
N LEU A 201 -18.32 -2.90 -26.07
CA LEU A 201 -18.30 -4.36 -26.00
C LEU A 201 -19.68 -4.94 -26.28
N SER A 202 -19.75 -5.99 -27.09
CA SER A 202 -21.00 -6.58 -27.59
C SER A 202 -20.99 -8.11 -27.44
N GLY A 203 -22.05 -8.77 -27.93
CA GLY A 203 -22.20 -10.21 -27.74
C GLY A 203 -22.64 -10.56 -26.32
N THR A 204 -22.53 -11.82 -25.95
CA THR A 204 -22.96 -12.33 -24.64
C THR A 204 -21.80 -12.34 -23.66
N ILE A 205 -22.09 -12.24 -22.37
CA ILE A 205 -21.11 -12.54 -21.32
C ILE A 205 -20.84 -14.05 -21.36
N PRO A 206 -19.60 -14.50 -21.69
CA PRO A 206 -19.35 -15.92 -21.90
C PRO A 206 -19.49 -16.74 -20.61
N LEU A 207 -20.11 -17.93 -20.69
CA LEU A 207 -20.22 -18.86 -19.56
C LEU A 207 -18.85 -19.27 -19.01
N ARG A 208 -17.82 -19.38 -19.88
CA ARG A 208 -16.47 -19.78 -19.49
C ARG A 208 -15.68 -18.68 -18.77
N LEU A 209 -16.16 -17.43 -18.83
CA LEU A 209 -15.46 -16.28 -18.20
C LEU A 209 -15.27 -16.46 -16.70
N PHE A 210 -16.19 -17.18 -16.04
CA PHE A 210 -16.18 -17.31 -14.59
C PHE A 210 -15.98 -18.76 -14.17
N SER A 211 -15.06 -18.94 -13.22
CA SER A 211 -14.77 -20.23 -12.58
C SER A 211 -14.58 -20.05 -11.05
N PRO A 212 -14.68 -21.14 -10.27
CA PRO A 212 -14.43 -21.08 -8.82
C PRO A 212 -13.00 -20.68 -8.45
N GLU A 213 -12.05 -20.82 -9.38
CA GLU A 213 -10.64 -20.51 -9.19
C GLU A 213 -10.35 -19.01 -9.31
N MET A 214 -11.28 -18.23 -9.87
CA MET A 214 -11.12 -16.79 -10.02
C MET A 214 -11.17 -16.07 -8.67
N ALA A 215 -10.27 -15.10 -8.51
CA ALA A 215 -10.14 -14.28 -7.31
C ALA A 215 -10.71 -12.86 -7.46
N LEU A 216 -11.65 -12.65 -8.41
CA LEU A 216 -12.21 -11.34 -8.70
C LEU A 216 -12.95 -10.74 -7.49
N ILE A 217 -12.63 -9.51 -7.20
CA ILE A 217 -13.29 -8.64 -6.21
C ILE A 217 -14.24 -7.66 -6.91
N HIS A 218 -13.79 -7.07 -8.01
CA HIS A 218 -14.59 -6.15 -8.83
C HIS A 218 -14.81 -6.71 -10.23
N LEU A 219 -16.07 -6.73 -10.65
CA LEU A 219 -16.50 -7.01 -12.01
C LEU A 219 -17.32 -5.83 -12.51
N LEU A 220 -16.72 -4.95 -13.32
CA LEU A 220 -17.35 -3.74 -13.82
C LEU A 220 -17.48 -3.84 -15.35
N LEU A 221 -18.68 -4.12 -15.84
CA LEU A 221 -19.03 -4.27 -17.26
C LEU A 221 -20.12 -3.25 -17.68
N GLU A 222 -20.40 -2.28 -16.84
CA GLU A 222 -21.47 -1.30 -17.05
C GLU A 222 -21.27 -0.46 -18.32
N SER A 223 -22.39 0.06 -18.86
CA SER A 223 -22.38 0.96 -20.04
C SER A 223 -21.63 0.37 -21.25
N ASN A 224 -22.09 -0.80 -21.68
CA ASN A 224 -21.65 -1.51 -22.87
C ASN A 224 -22.86 -1.89 -23.77
N LYS A 225 -22.63 -2.69 -24.79
CA LYS A 225 -23.65 -3.23 -25.70
C LYS A 225 -23.87 -4.74 -25.55
N LEU A 226 -23.61 -5.26 -24.31
CA LEU A 226 -23.73 -6.68 -24.01
C LEU A 226 -25.20 -7.13 -24.06
N VAL A 227 -25.43 -8.33 -24.60
CA VAL A 227 -26.75 -8.93 -24.81
C VAL A 227 -26.84 -10.34 -24.21
N GLY A 228 -28.08 -10.91 -24.22
CA GLY A 228 -28.32 -12.26 -23.71
C GLY A 228 -28.29 -12.35 -22.18
N LYS A 229 -28.21 -13.54 -21.65
CA LYS A 229 -28.43 -13.83 -20.24
C LYS A 229 -27.19 -13.58 -19.39
N ILE A 230 -27.40 -13.17 -18.15
CA ILE A 230 -26.34 -13.23 -17.12
C ILE A 230 -25.96 -14.71 -16.92
N PRO A 231 -24.67 -15.09 -17.09
CA PRO A 231 -24.26 -16.48 -16.98
C PRO A 231 -24.36 -16.99 -15.53
N SER A 232 -24.89 -18.20 -15.37
CA SER A 232 -25.00 -18.82 -14.04
C SER A 232 -23.64 -19.07 -13.38
N THR A 233 -22.57 -19.19 -14.17
CA THR A 233 -21.20 -19.34 -13.67
C THR A 233 -20.70 -18.13 -12.87
N LEU A 234 -21.32 -16.94 -13.02
CA LEU A 234 -21.02 -15.77 -12.19
C LEU A 234 -21.16 -16.08 -10.69
N GLY A 235 -22.19 -16.82 -10.29
CA GLY A 235 -22.42 -17.23 -8.90
C GLY A 235 -21.34 -18.18 -8.30
N LEU A 236 -20.34 -18.61 -9.10
CA LEU A 236 -19.21 -19.41 -8.63
C LEU A 236 -18.08 -18.53 -8.03
N VAL A 237 -18.01 -17.24 -8.40
CA VAL A 237 -16.92 -16.32 -8.01
C VAL A 237 -17.26 -15.66 -6.68
N LYS A 238 -17.10 -16.39 -5.58
CA LYS A 238 -17.52 -15.96 -4.23
C LYS A 238 -16.72 -14.79 -3.65
N SER A 239 -15.59 -14.45 -4.25
CA SER A 239 -14.74 -13.32 -3.84
C SER A 239 -15.27 -11.95 -4.28
N LEU A 240 -16.28 -11.89 -5.16
CA LEU A 240 -16.84 -10.64 -5.66
C LEU A 240 -17.44 -9.79 -4.53
N GLU A 241 -17.09 -8.52 -4.54
CA GLU A 241 -17.62 -7.48 -3.65
C GLU A 241 -18.45 -6.44 -4.40
N VAL A 242 -18.06 -6.10 -5.64
CA VAL A 242 -18.77 -5.16 -6.50
C VAL A 242 -19.03 -5.80 -7.86
N VAL A 243 -20.32 -5.82 -8.26
CA VAL A 243 -20.76 -6.31 -9.56
C VAL A 243 -21.60 -5.23 -10.25
N ARG A 244 -21.10 -4.72 -11.39
CA ARG A 244 -21.79 -3.75 -12.23
C ARG A 244 -22.02 -4.31 -13.62
N LEU A 245 -23.28 -4.57 -13.95
CA LEU A 245 -23.76 -5.01 -15.27
C LEU A 245 -24.78 -4.03 -15.85
N ASP A 246 -24.98 -2.90 -15.20
CA ASP A 246 -25.97 -1.90 -15.55
C ASP A 246 -25.66 -1.21 -16.90
N GLY A 247 -26.69 -0.63 -17.53
CA GLY A 247 -26.48 0.08 -18.80
C GLY A 247 -26.06 -0.80 -19.96
N ASN A 248 -26.67 -2.00 -20.09
CA ASN A 248 -26.44 -2.96 -21.16
C ASN A 248 -27.78 -3.35 -21.84
N SER A 249 -27.78 -4.39 -22.63
CA SER A 249 -28.98 -5.01 -23.22
C SER A 249 -29.18 -6.44 -22.76
N LEU A 250 -28.76 -6.78 -21.54
CA LEU A 250 -28.91 -8.12 -20.96
C LEU A 250 -30.37 -8.47 -20.77
N ASP A 251 -30.72 -9.72 -21.09
CA ASP A 251 -32.11 -10.21 -21.09
C ASP A 251 -32.30 -11.48 -20.26
N GLY A 252 -33.54 -11.97 -20.22
CA GLY A 252 -33.89 -13.18 -19.47
C GLY A 252 -33.85 -13.01 -17.97
N PRO A 253 -34.08 -14.09 -17.23
CA PRO A 253 -34.08 -14.04 -15.78
C PRO A 253 -32.67 -13.89 -15.19
N VAL A 254 -32.57 -13.19 -14.07
CA VAL A 254 -31.34 -13.20 -13.24
C VAL A 254 -31.16 -14.60 -12.67
N PRO A 255 -30.00 -15.23 -12.81
CA PRO A 255 -29.82 -16.62 -12.34
C PRO A 255 -29.89 -16.71 -10.80
N SER A 256 -30.64 -17.69 -10.30
CA SER A 256 -30.89 -17.82 -8.85
C SER A 256 -29.63 -18.04 -8.01
N ASN A 257 -28.57 -18.62 -8.61
CA ASN A 257 -27.30 -18.84 -7.89
C ASN A 257 -26.45 -17.57 -7.69
N ILE A 258 -26.89 -16.40 -8.17
CA ILE A 258 -26.30 -15.10 -7.77
C ILE A 258 -26.38 -14.92 -6.25
N ASN A 259 -27.37 -15.58 -5.63
CA ASN A 259 -27.53 -15.64 -4.18
C ASN A 259 -26.34 -16.27 -3.41
N ASN A 260 -25.43 -16.97 -4.13
CA ASN A 260 -24.21 -17.52 -3.54
C ASN A 260 -23.08 -16.50 -3.37
N LEU A 261 -23.25 -15.28 -3.89
CA LEU A 261 -22.27 -14.21 -3.81
C LEU A 261 -22.34 -13.49 -2.46
N THR A 262 -21.95 -14.17 -1.41
CA THR A 262 -22.13 -13.73 -0.01
C THR A 262 -21.31 -12.47 0.35
N ASN A 263 -20.27 -12.16 -0.44
CA ASN A 263 -19.38 -11.01 -0.20
C ASN A 263 -19.77 -9.78 -1.02
N VAL A 264 -20.71 -9.90 -1.98
CA VAL A 264 -21.12 -8.76 -2.78
C VAL A 264 -21.83 -7.74 -1.90
N ARG A 265 -21.28 -6.53 -1.87
CA ARG A 265 -21.82 -5.35 -1.19
C ARG A 265 -22.66 -4.50 -2.15
N ASP A 266 -22.21 -4.38 -3.39
CA ASP A 266 -22.81 -3.48 -4.37
C ASP A 266 -23.18 -4.26 -5.64
N LEU A 267 -24.48 -4.32 -5.94
CA LEU A 267 -25.04 -5.02 -7.10
C LEU A 267 -25.84 -4.05 -7.97
N TYR A 268 -25.34 -3.77 -9.17
CA TYR A 268 -25.96 -2.91 -10.17
C TYR A 268 -26.39 -3.72 -11.39
N LEU A 269 -27.70 -3.84 -11.60
CA LEU A 269 -28.33 -4.53 -12.73
C LEU A 269 -29.25 -3.62 -13.54
N SER A 270 -29.31 -2.33 -13.19
CA SER A 270 -30.26 -1.36 -13.77
C SER A 270 -30.02 -1.13 -15.26
N ASN A 271 -31.03 -0.55 -15.91
CA ASN A 271 -30.98 -0.17 -17.34
C ASN A 271 -30.58 -1.35 -18.25
N ASN A 272 -31.34 -2.46 -18.13
CA ASN A 272 -31.23 -3.67 -18.95
C ASN A 272 -32.60 -4.13 -19.44
N LYS A 273 -32.68 -5.32 -20.02
CA LYS A 273 -33.94 -5.97 -20.47
C LYS A 273 -34.22 -7.24 -19.66
N LEU A 274 -33.73 -7.30 -18.39
CA LEU A 274 -33.92 -8.45 -17.51
C LEU A 274 -35.39 -8.71 -17.28
N SER A 275 -35.78 -9.98 -17.29
CA SER A 275 -37.18 -10.42 -17.25
C SER A 275 -37.40 -11.53 -16.23
N GLY A 276 -38.65 -12.04 -16.11
CA GLY A 276 -38.98 -12.98 -15.05
C GLY A 276 -39.14 -12.29 -13.70
N SER A 277 -39.16 -13.06 -12.63
CA SER A 277 -39.23 -12.53 -11.27
C SER A 277 -37.88 -12.04 -10.79
N PRO A 278 -37.80 -10.94 -10.01
CA PRO A 278 -36.60 -10.57 -9.27
C PRO A 278 -36.06 -11.77 -8.46
N PRO A 279 -34.75 -12.02 -8.49
CA PRO A 279 -34.16 -13.18 -7.79
C PRO A 279 -34.25 -13.01 -6.28
N ASP A 280 -34.37 -14.14 -5.56
CA ASP A 280 -34.18 -14.15 -4.11
C ASP A 280 -32.69 -13.90 -3.80
N LEU A 281 -32.39 -12.90 -2.96
CA LEU A 281 -31.04 -12.49 -2.59
C LEU A 281 -30.74 -12.70 -1.09
N THR A 282 -31.53 -13.49 -0.37
CA THR A 282 -31.41 -13.71 1.08
C THR A 282 -30.04 -14.22 1.54
N GLY A 283 -29.27 -14.92 0.66
CA GLY A 283 -27.93 -15.39 0.93
C GLY A 283 -26.84 -14.32 0.81
N MET A 284 -27.14 -13.16 0.22
CA MET A 284 -26.17 -12.07 0.01
C MET A 284 -26.06 -11.18 1.27
N ASN A 285 -25.49 -11.75 2.33
CA ASN A 285 -25.49 -11.14 3.66
C ASN A 285 -24.73 -9.79 3.75
N ALA A 286 -23.79 -9.55 2.84
CA ALA A 286 -23.02 -8.31 2.78
C ALA A 286 -23.70 -7.21 1.95
N LEU A 287 -24.81 -7.51 1.24
CA LEU A 287 -25.41 -6.61 0.26
C LEU A 287 -25.89 -5.31 0.93
N SER A 288 -25.25 -4.21 0.55
CA SER A 288 -25.55 -2.86 1.05
C SER A 288 -26.20 -1.97 0.02
N TYR A 289 -25.86 -2.12 -1.26
CA TYR A 289 -26.43 -1.35 -2.35
C TYR A 289 -27.00 -2.28 -3.42
N LEU A 290 -28.30 -2.11 -3.71
CA LEU A 290 -29.00 -2.88 -4.75
C LEU A 290 -29.70 -1.93 -5.71
N ASP A 291 -29.37 -2.00 -7.00
CA ASP A 291 -30.07 -1.29 -8.07
C ASP A 291 -30.45 -2.26 -9.20
N MET A 292 -31.76 -2.50 -9.33
CA MET A 292 -32.35 -3.27 -10.42
C MET A 292 -33.31 -2.44 -11.28
N SER A 293 -33.25 -1.12 -11.20
CA SER A 293 -34.16 -0.17 -11.86
C SER A 293 -34.16 -0.34 -13.40
N ASN A 294 -35.22 0.11 -14.03
CA ASN A 294 -35.35 0.13 -15.50
C ASN A 294 -35.09 -1.26 -16.14
N ASN A 295 -35.87 -2.26 -15.74
CA ASN A 295 -35.85 -3.60 -16.28
C ASN A 295 -37.27 -4.07 -16.66
N SER A 296 -37.39 -5.21 -17.33
CA SER A 296 -38.66 -5.77 -17.83
C SER A 296 -39.15 -6.94 -16.96
N PHE A 297 -39.00 -6.85 -15.64
CA PHE A 297 -39.45 -7.89 -14.74
C PHE A 297 -40.97 -8.13 -14.87
N THR A 298 -41.43 -9.36 -14.57
CA THR A 298 -42.85 -9.66 -14.51
C THR A 298 -43.48 -8.96 -13.30
N PRO A 299 -44.73 -8.47 -13.41
CA PRO A 299 -45.42 -7.91 -12.25
C PRO A 299 -45.40 -8.86 -11.06
N LEU A 300 -44.99 -8.38 -9.90
CA LEU A 300 -44.85 -9.15 -8.67
C LEU A 300 -45.19 -8.26 -7.48
N ASP A 301 -45.90 -8.84 -6.52
CA ASP A 301 -46.09 -8.20 -5.22
C ASP A 301 -44.77 -7.99 -4.53
N PHE A 302 -44.67 -6.95 -3.71
CA PHE A 302 -43.40 -6.57 -3.06
C PHE A 302 -42.81 -7.76 -2.28
N PRO A 303 -41.62 -8.26 -2.65
CA PRO A 303 -41.05 -9.46 -2.03
C PRO A 303 -40.67 -9.23 -0.57
N GLU A 304 -41.17 -10.07 0.33
CA GLU A 304 -40.87 -9.97 1.78
C GLU A 304 -39.38 -10.15 2.12
N TRP A 305 -38.65 -10.90 1.29
CA TRP A 305 -37.22 -11.16 1.53
C TRP A 305 -36.34 -9.91 1.49
N PHE A 306 -36.76 -8.79 0.88
CA PHE A 306 -36.02 -7.53 1.00
C PHE A 306 -35.82 -7.12 2.46
N SER A 307 -36.80 -7.37 3.33
CA SER A 307 -36.73 -7.07 4.77
C SER A 307 -35.73 -7.95 5.54
N THR A 308 -35.16 -8.96 4.89
CA THR A 308 -34.16 -9.84 5.51
C THR A 308 -32.71 -9.43 5.26
N LEU A 309 -32.49 -8.46 4.35
CA LEU A 309 -31.17 -7.98 3.95
C LEU A 309 -30.60 -6.98 4.97
N LYS A 310 -30.06 -7.48 6.07
CA LYS A 310 -29.66 -6.68 7.26
C LYS A 310 -28.56 -5.63 6.98
N SER A 311 -27.76 -5.83 5.94
CA SER A 311 -26.69 -4.90 5.55
C SER A 311 -27.16 -3.80 4.60
N LEU A 312 -28.42 -3.89 4.10
CA LEU A 312 -28.93 -3.00 3.06
C LEU A 312 -29.01 -1.54 3.54
N THR A 313 -28.38 -0.66 2.78
CA THR A 313 -28.40 0.80 2.96
C THR A 313 -29.24 1.48 1.89
N THR A 314 -29.23 0.95 0.67
CA THR A 314 -29.87 1.55 -0.50
C THR A 314 -30.57 0.49 -1.34
N LEU A 315 -31.85 0.70 -1.59
CA LEU A 315 -32.69 -0.11 -2.48
C LEU A 315 -33.24 0.78 -3.61
N MET A 316 -32.91 0.44 -4.85
CA MET A 316 -33.40 1.12 -6.05
C MET A 316 -34.06 0.11 -6.98
N MET A 317 -35.37 0.29 -7.18
CA MET A 317 -36.24 -0.56 -7.99
C MET A 317 -37.20 0.28 -8.84
N GLU A 318 -36.70 1.35 -9.45
CA GLU A 318 -37.48 2.22 -10.34
C GLU A 318 -37.88 1.47 -11.61
N ARG A 319 -39.14 1.61 -12.07
CA ARG A 319 -39.65 0.97 -13.32
C ARG A 319 -39.39 -0.52 -13.40
N THR A 320 -39.79 -1.27 -12.35
CA THR A 320 -39.59 -2.72 -12.24
C THR A 320 -40.89 -3.53 -12.21
N GLN A 321 -42.02 -2.89 -12.42
CA GLN A 321 -43.33 -3.52 -12.37
C GLN A 321 -43.74 -4.06 -10.98
N LEU A 322 -43.14 -3.58 -9.90
CA LEU A 322 -43.53 -3.93 -8.54
C LEU A 322 -44.93 -3.44 -8.25
N GLN A 323 -45.70 -4.27 -7.56
CA GLN A 323 -47.07 -3.98 -7.16
C GLN A 323 -47.34 -4.35 -5.70
N GLY A 324 -48.61 -4.19 -5.23
CA GLY A 324 -48.97 -4.44 -3.83
C GLY A 324 -48.46 -3.36 -2.89
N GLN A 325 -48.41 -3.67 -1.62
CA GLN A 325 -48.08 -2.71 -0.56
C GLN A 325 -46.65 -2.90 -0.09
N VAL A 326 -45.92 -1.81 0.18
CA VAL A 326 -44.57 -1.88 0.78
C VAL A 326 -44.73 -2.27 2.26
N PRO A 327 -44.09 -3.37 2.70
CA PRO A 327 -44.17 -3.78 4.10
C PRO A 327 -43.35 -2.85 5.02
N SER A 328 -43.91 -2.51 6.19
CA SER A 328 -43.21 -1.66 7.19
C SER A 328 -41.91 -2.27 7.68
N SER A 329 -41.79 -3.61 7.69
CA SER A 329 -40.56 -4.34 8.04
C SER A 329 -39.36 -3.99 7.17
N LEU A 330 -39.54 -3.48 5.94
CA LEU A 330 -38.45 -2.98 5.13
C LEU A 330 -37.78 -1.78 5.81
N PHE A 331 -38.56 -0.85 6.35
CA PHE A 331 -38.04 0.37 6.96
C PHE A 331 -37.42 0.12 8.36
N GLU A 332 -37.61 -1.06 8.95
CA GLU A 332 -36.99 -1.49 10.21
C GLU A 332 -35.53 -1.97 10.04
N LEU A 333 -35.06 -2.13 8.79
CA LEU A 333 -33.68 -2.52 8.52
C LEU A 333 -32.71 -1.46 9.06
N VAL A 334 -31.91 -1.80 10.07
CA VAL A 334 -31.08 -0.88 10.89
C VAL A 334 -30.16 0.03 10.07
N ASN A 335 -29.68 -0.44 8.93
CA ASN A 335 -28.75 0.30 8.08
C ASN A 335 -29.43 1.04 6.92
N LEU A 336 -30.73 0.85 6.69
CA LEU A 336 -31.42 1.42 5.54
C LEU A 336 -31.44 2.95 5.58
N GLN A 337 -31.03 3.56 4.47
CA GLN A 337 -30.93 5.02 4.30
C GLN A 337 -31.83 5.52 3.17
N THR A 338 -31.89 4.76 2.06
CA THR A 338 -32.57 5.21 0.84
C THR A 338 -33.38 4.09 0.23
N VAL A 339 -34.64 4.40 -0.11
CA VAL A 339 -35.56 3.54 -0.86
C VAL A 339 -36.13 4.33 -2.02
N VAL A 340 -35.83 3.89 -3.26
CA VAL A 340 -36.34 4.50 -4.51
C VAL A 340 -37.13 3.45 -5.27
N LEU A 341 -38.44 3.62 -5.32
CA LEU A 341 -39.40 2.68 -5.93
C LEU A 341 -40.34 3.41 -6.91
N LYS A 342 -39.91 4.54 -7.43
CA LYS A 342 -40.77 5.38 -8.31
C LYS A 342 -41.11 4.67 -9.64
N ASP A 343 -42.17 5.15 -10.31
CA ASP A 343 -42.64 4.62 -11.58
C ASP A 343 -42.99 3.12 -11.53
N ASN A 344 -43.69 2.67 -10.49
CA ASN A 344 -44.16 1.30 -10.32
C ASN A 344 -45.69 1.20 -10.18
N LYS A 345 -46.21 0.08 -9.73
CA LYS A 345 -47.64 -0.17 -9.49
C LYS A 345 -47.96 -0.38 -8.00
N ILE A 346 -47.14 0.15 -7.12
CA ILE A 346 -47.27 0.02 -5.67
C ILE A 346 -48.52 0.75 -5.26
N ASN A 347 -49.37 0.14 -4.41
CA ASN A 347 -50.67 0.65 -4.04
C ASN A 347 -50.89 0.60 -2.50
N GLY A 348 -52.10 0.99 -2.10
CA GLY A 348 -52.51 0.95 -0.71
C GLY A 348 -51.92 2.06 0.16
N THR A 349 -51.79 1.79 1.45
CA THR A 349 -51.32 2.78 2.42
C THR A 349 -49.82 2.66 2.68
N LEU A 350 -49.09 3.75 2.56
CA LEU A 350 -47.69 3.79 3.01
C LEU A 350 -47.68 3.86 4.56
N ASP A 351 -47.14 2.81 5.18
CA ASP A 351 -46.87 2.72 6.62
C ASP A 351 -45.38 2.56 6.85
N VAL A 352 -44.70 3.59 7.32
CA VAL A 352 -43.27 3.53 7.65
C VAL A 352 -43.03 2.80 8.98
N GLY A 353 -44.07 2.56 9.76
CA GLY A 353 -43.98 1.95 11.09
C GLY A 353 -43.48 2.93 12.18
N SER A 354 -43.52 2.47 13.42
CA SER A 354 -43.03 3.25 14.58
C SER A 354 -41.54 2.97 14.91
N SER A 355 -40.96 1.92 14.34
CA SER A 355 -39.58 1.44 14.64
C SER A 355 -38.70 1.43 13.38
N TYR A 356 -38.76 2.49 12.60
CA TYR A 356 -37.95 2.61 11.38
C TYR A 356 -36.48 2.94 11.67
N SER A 357 -35.61 2.70 10.68
CA SER A 357 -34.18 2.97 10.78
C SER A 357 -33.85 4.43 11.12
N SER A 358 -33.09 4.68 12.15
CA SER A 358 -32.58 6.03 12.49
C SER A 358 -31.69 6.64 11.39
N ARG A 359 -31.21 5.82 10.46
CA ARG A 359 -30.39 6.23 9.30
C ARG A 359 -31.20 6.55 8.07
N LEU A 360 -32.50 6.26 8.06
CA LEU A 360 -33.39 6.51 6.91
C LEU A 360 -33.44 8.00 6.59
N ARG A 361 -33.29 8.35 5.32
CA ARG A 361 -33.22 9.72 4.81
C ARG A 361 -34.20 9.97 3.66
N LEU A 362 -34.36 8.97 2.77
CA LEU A 362 -35.18 9.15 1.55
C LEU A 362 -36.07 7.93 1.32
N ILE A 363 -37.37 8.21 1.09
CA ILE A 363 -38.35 7.28 0.53
C ILE A 363 -38.95 7.95 -0.71
N ASP A 364 -38.60 7.49 -1.90
CA ASP A 364 -39.11 7.99 -3.17
C ASP A 364 -40.05 6.96 -3.80
N LEU A 365 -41.34 7.26 -3.79
CA LEU A 365 -42.42 6.50 -4.36
C LEU A 365 -43.22 7.32 -5.41
N GLU A 366 -42.56 8.32 -6.02
CA GLU A 366 -43.16 9.13 -7.09
C GLU A 366 -43.78 8.24 -8.18
N THR A 367 -44.96 8.65 -8.74
CA THR A 367 -45.62 7.93 -9.85
C THR A 367 -45.93 6.47 -9.50
N ASN A 368 -46.71 6.24 -8.47
CA ASN A 368 -47.29 4.96 -8.05
C ASN A 368 -48.79 5.08 -7.86
N SER A 369 -49.40 4.14 -7.16
CA SER A 369 -50.86 4.11 -6.85
C SER A 369 -51.12 4.13 -5.36
N ILE A 370 -50.32 4.86 -4.57
CA ILE A 370 -50.51 5.04 -3.13
C ILE A 370 -51.72 5.92 -2.88
N ASP A 371 -52.70 5.39 -2.18
CA ASP A 371 -53.97 6.08 -1.88
C ASP A 371 -53.97 6.76 -0.52
N ASN A 372 -53.11 6.33 0.41
CA ASN A 372 -53.04 6.89 1.75
C ASN A 372 -51.66 6.83 2.36
N ILE A 373 -51.36 7.67 3.35
CA ILE A 373 -50.15 7.64 4.17
C ILE A 373 -50.56 7.60 5.64
N LYS A 374 -50.07 6.64 6.39
CA LYS A 374 -50.24 6.61 7.81
C LYS A 374 -49.38 7.69 8.45
N GLN A 375 -50.01 8.66 9.10
CA GLN A 375 -49.31 9.74 9.79
C GLN A 375 -48.47 9.15 10.95
N THR A 376 -47.22 8.90 10.71
CA THR A 376 -46.21 8.72 11.72
C THR A 376 -45.35 10.00 11.69
N GLU A 377 -45.07 10.60 12.84
CA GLU A 377 -44.10 11.70 12.90
C GLU A 377 -42.70 11.19 12.51
N VAL A 378 -42.49 11.10 11.20
CA VAL A 378 -41.20 10.66 10.65
C VAL A 378 -40.27 11.87 10.60
N SER A 379 -39.47 12.06 11.63
CA SER A 379 -38.51 13.15 11.68
C SER A 379 -37.27 12.84 10.83
N ASN A 380 -36.84 13.83 10.05
CA ASN A 380 -35.60 13.77 9.25
C ASN A 380 -35.59 12.78 8.06
N VAL A 381 -36.75 12.32 7.58
CA VAL A 381 -36.91 11.52 6.37
C VAL A 381 -37.64 12.33 5.31
N VAL A 382 -37.06 12.40 4.11
CA VAL A 382 -37.73 12.97 2.94
C VAL A 382 -38.59 11.87 2.32
N ILE A 383 -39.90 12.11 2.22
CA ILE A 383 -40.86 11.22 1.57
C ILE A 383 -41.37 11.92 0.32
N ILE A 384 -41.33 11.29 -0.84
CA ILE A 384 -41.80 11.81 -2.14
C ILE A 384 -42.91 10.88 -2.65
N LEU A 385 -44.14 11.40 -2.72
CA LEU A 385 -45.31 10.73 -3.21
C LEU A 385 -45.96 11.47 -4.39
N LYS A 386 -45.22 12.35 -5.04
CA LYS A 386 -45.72 13.11 -6.20
C LYS A 386 -46.34 12.17 -7.24
N ASP A 387 -47.38 12.59 -7.90
CA ASP A 387 -48.11 11.82 -8.91
C ASP A 387 -48.75 10.51 -8.42
N ASN A 388 -49.00 10.37 -7.10
CA ASN A 388 -49.84 9.34 -6.50
C ASN A 388 -51.28 9.83 -6.21
N PRO A 389 -52.29 8.91 -6.10
CA PRO A 389 -53.66 9.29 -5.74
C PRO A 389 -53.76 10.12 -4.45
N VAL A 390 -52.96 9.78 -3.42
CA VAL A 390 -52.93 10.54 -2.15
C VAL A 390 -52.64 12.04 -2.33
N CYS A 391 -51.98 12.44 -3.40
CA CYS A 391 -51.64 13.83 -3.71
C CYS A 391 -52.74 14.54 -4.55
N GLN A 392 -53.77 13.82 -5.03
CA GLN A 392 -54.82 14.36 -5.85
C GLN A 392 -56.08 14.72 -5.04
N GLU A 393 -56.30 14.05 -3.89
CA GLU A 393 -57.52 14.13 -3.10
C GLU A 393 -57.53 15.17 -2.01
N THR A 394 -56.38 15.72 -1.59
CA THR A 394 -56.26 16.64 -0.47
C THR A 394 -56.14 18.11 -0.90
N ASN A 395 -57.03 18.98 -0.36
CA ASN A 395 -56.89 20.44 -0.46
C ASN A 395 -55.66 21.01 0.28
N GLU A 396 -55.05 20.23 1.18
CA GLU A 396 -53.79 20.52 1.84
C GLU A 396 -52.73 19.59 1.25
N ARG A 397 -51.99 20.07 0.26
CA ARG A 397 -50.87 19.34 -0.32
C ARG A 397 -49.79 19.20 0.74
N GLY A 398 -49.63 18.01 1.30
CA GLY A 398 -48.55 17.67 2.20
C GLY A 398 -47.17 17.90 1.53
N THR A 399 -46.16 18.14 2.31
CA THR A 399 -44.74 18.35 1.83
C THR A 399 -44.26 17.21 0.94
N TYR A 400 -44.82 16.01 1.11
CA TYR A 400 -44.48 14.80 0.35
C TYR A 400 -45.00 14.77 -1.10
N CYS A 401 -45.87 15.73 -1.48
CA CYS A 401 -46.39 15.86 -2.85
C CYS A 401 -45.55 16.77 -3.75
N SER A 402 -44.48 17.35 -3.25
CA SER A 402 -43.58 18.18 -4.02
C SER A 402 -42.22 17.54 -4.18
N SER A 403 -41.66 17.59 -5.40
CA SER A 403 -40.25 17.19 -5.59
C SER A 403 -39.36 18.33 -5.08
N SER A 404 -38.64 18.12 -3.99
CA SER A 404 -37.61 19.05 -3.55
C SER A 404 -36.29 18.69 -4.26
N GLN A 405 -35.93 19.44 -5.28
CA GLN A 405 -34.57 19.41 -5.79
C GLN A 405 -33.72 20.33 -4.87
N SER A 406 -32.94 19.75 -3.97
CA SER A 406 -31.91 20.50 -3.28
C SER A 406 -30.70 20.66 -4.21
N ASN A 407 -30.41 21.89 -4.61
CA ASN A 407 -29.15 22.22 -5.25
C ASN A 407 -28.04 22.22 -4.17
N PHE A 408 -27.60 21.05 -3.81
CA PHE A 408 -26.52 20.91 -2.83
C PHE A 408 -25.16 21.16 -3.49
N SER A 409 -24.32 21.91 -2.83
CA SER A 409 -22.93 22.15 -3.21
C SER A 409 -22.04 22.02 -1.98
N TYR A 410 -21.26 20.95 -1.92
CA TYR A 410 -20.24 20.79 -0.89
C TYR A 410 -18.92 21.43 -1.34
N SER A 411 -18.25 22.04 -0.39
CA SER A 411 -16.82 22.40 -0.47
C SER A 411 -16.22 22.28 0.92
N THR A 412 -15.00 21.76 1.02
CA THR A 412 -14.24 21.68 2.26
C THR A 412 -14.19 23.06 2.92
N PRO A 413 -14.66 23.20 4.18
CA PRO A 413 -14.64 24.48 4.88
C PRO A 413 -13.21 24.87 5.30
N PRO A 414 -12.93 26.17 5.47
CA PRO A 414 -11.64 26.60 6.02
C PRO A 414 -11.46 26.16 7.48
N ASN A 415 -10.20 25.84 7.85
CA ASN A 415 -9.80 25.33 9.16
C ASN A 415 -9.60 26.47 10.17
N ASN A 416 -10.71 27.00 10.76
CA ASN A 416 -10.68 28.04 11.79
C ASN A 416 -9.83 29.29 11.42
N CYS A 417 -9.81 29.66 10.17
CA CYS A 417 -9.11 30.82 9.65
C CYS A 417 -9.99 31.60 8.67
N GLU A 418 -9.69 32.85 8.43
CA GLU A 418 -10.37 33.68 7.41
C GLU A 418 -9.58 33.61 6.10
N PRO A 419 -10.21 33.20 4.98
CA PRO A 419 -9.58 33.22 3.68
C PRO A 419 -9.13 34.63 3.30
N GLY A 420 -7.83 34.80 3.06
CA GLY A 420 -7.28 36.04 2.52
C GLY A 420 -7.56 36.20 1.02
N ALA A 421 -7.44 37.42 0.52
CA ALA A 421 -7.45 37.65 -0.93
C ALA A 421 -6.13 37.15 -1.53
N CYS A 422 -6.20 36.13 -2.39
CA CYS A 422 -5.05 35.58 -3.12
C CYS A 422 -4.83 36.35 -4.45
N SER A 423 -3.66 36.20 -5.07
CA SER A 423 -3.44 36.68 -6.44
C SER A 423 -4.36 35.99 -7.44
N SER A 424 -4.51 36.53 -8.66
CA SER A 424 -5.49 36.09 -9.65
C SER A 424 -5.44 34.58 -9.95
N ASP A 425 -4.25 33.97 -9.84
CA ASP A 425 -4.00 32.59 -10.25
C ASP A 425 -3.79 31.64 -9.06
N GLN A 426 -3.75 32.19 -7.83
CA GLN A 426 -3.64 31.41 -6.60
C GLN A 426 -5.01 31.14 -5.97
N ILE A 427 -5.16 30.01 -5.32
CA ILE A 427 -6.35 29.61 -4.61
C ILE A 427 -6.05 29.57 -3.11
N SER A 428 -6.99 30.03 -2.29
CA SER A 428 -6.89 29.89 -0.83
C SER A 428 -7.13 28.45 -0.40
N SER A 429 -6.15 27.88 0.28
CA SER A 429 -6.24 26.53 0.84
C SER A 429 -7.23 26.47 2.02
N PRO A 430 -7.68 25.30 2.47
CA PRO A 430 -8.41 25.14 3.73
C PRO A 430 -7.69 25.73 4.96
N ASN A 431 -6.37 25.83 4.93
CA ASN A 431 -5.53 26.48 5.95
C ASN A 431 -5.30 27.97 5.69
N CYS A 432 -6.10 28.59 4.79
CA CYS A 432 -6.07 30.02 4.43
C CYS A 432 -4.72 30.51 3.87
N LYS A 433 -3.96 29.64 3.25
CA LYS A 433 -2.73 29.97 2.54
C LYS A 433 -2.99 30.06 1.04
N CYS A 434 -2.49 31.09 0.40
CA CYS A 434 -2.55 31.22 -1.05
C CYS A 434 -1.50 30.34 -1.70
N ALA A 435 -1.93 29.46 -2.63
CA ALA A 435 -1.04 28.54 -3.32
C ALA A 435 -1.61 28.14 -4.69
N TYR A 436 -0.78 27.49 -5.51
CA TYR A 436 -1.13 26.84 -6.76
C TYR A 436 -1.39 25.34 -6.47
N PRO A 437 -2.65 24.90 -6.31
CA PRO A 437 -2.94 23.50 -6.00
C PRO A 437 -2.74 22.61 -7.23
N TYR A 438 -2.37 21.33 -6.99
CA TYR A 438 -2.50 20.28 -7.99
C TYR A 438 -3.95 19.83 -8.02
N THR A 439 -4.59 19.91 -9.19
CA THR A 439 -6.02 19.72 -9.34
C THR A 439 -6.40 18.48 -10.15
N GLY A 440 -7.62 18.02 -10.00
CA GLY A 440 -8.19 16.94 -10.78
C GLY A 440 -9.54 16.48 -10.27
N THR A 441 -10.06 15.41 -10.87
CA THR A 441 -11.33 14.79 -10.51
C THR A 441 -11.11 13.39 -9.97
N LEU A 442 -11.57 13.13 -8.73
CA LEU A 442 -11.76 11.78 -8.21
C LEU A 442 -13.12 11.25 -8.70
N ALA A 443 -13.12 10.10 -9.34
CA ALA A 443 -14.31 9.44 -9.84
C ALA A 443 -14.46 8.05 -9.20
N PHE A 444 -15.49 7.87 -8.38
CA PHE A 444 -15.81 6.63 -7.69
C PHE A 444 -16.83 5.84 -8.49
N ARG A 445 -16.53 4.61 -8.84
CA ARG A 445 -17.34 3.78 -9.75
C ARG A 445 -18.52 3.11 -9.06
N SER A 446 -18.44 2.90 -7.75
CA SER A 446 -19.49 2.24 -6.95
C SER A 446 -19.61 2.87 -5.56
N PRO A 447 -20.10 4.13 -5.46
CA PRO A 447 -20.34 4.73 -4.16
C PRO A 447 -21.58 4.09 -3.51
N SER A 448 -21.43 3.60 -2.27
CA SER A 448 -22.49 2.89 -1.52
C SER A 448 -23.52 3.82 -0.86
N PHE A 449 -23.40 5.13 -1.01
CA PHE A 449 -24.32 6.12 -0.46
C PHE A 449 -24.95 6.98 -1.56
N THR A 450 -26.19 7.42 -1.36
CA THR A 450 -26.91 8.30 -2.28
C THR A 450 -27.04 9.72 -1.76
N ASP A 451 -26.94 9.91 -0.45
CA ASP A 451 -27.02 11.20 0.24
C ASP A 451 -25.70 11.98 0.04
N LEU A 452 -25.69 12.85 -1.00
CA LEU A 452 -24.54 13.71 -1.27
C LEU A 452 -24.41 14.87 -0.27
N ASP A 453 -25.43 15.13 0.55
CA ASP A 453 -25.48 16.23 1.54
C ASP A 453 -24.72 15.84 2.81
N ASN A 454 -24.41 14.59 3.02
CA ASN A 454 -23.73 14.10 4.21
C ASN A 454 -22.23 14.42 4.19
N LYS A 455 -21.88 15.50 4.87
CA LYS A 455 -20.48 16.00 4.97
C LYS A 455 -19.51 14.98 5.56
N THR A 456 -19.98 14.01 6.35
CA THR A 456 -19.13 13.03 7.03
C THR A 456 -18.32 12.19 6.04
N HIS A 457 -18.92 11.79 4.90
CA HIS A 457 -18.23 11.04 3.86
C HIS A 457 -17.02 11.79 3.31
N TYR A 458 -17.20 13.09 3.02
CA TYR A 458 -16.12 13.92 2.45
C TYR A 458 -15.01 14.19 3.46
N LEU A 459 -15.36 14.43 4.74
CA LEU A 459 -14.38 14.62 5.81
C LEU A 459 -13.52 13.35 6.03
N MET A 460 -14.15 12.16 6.00
CA MET A 460 -13.42 10.91 6.07
C MET A 460 -12.49 10.70 4.87
N LEU A 461 -12.93 11.11 3.67
CA LEU A 461 -12.12 11.02 2.46
C LEU A 461 -10.92 11.97 2.51
N GLU A 462 -11.12 13.23 2.94
CA GLU A 462 -10.06 14.22 3.16
C GLU A 462 -8.99 13.71 4.12
N ASP A 463 -9.42 13.22 5.29
CA ASP A 463 -8.52 12.68 6.30
C ASP A 463 -7.74 11.46 5.79
N SER A 464 -8.40 10.59 5.01
CA SER A 464 -7.76 9.43 4.39
C SER A 464 -6.72 9.84 3.33
N LEU A 465 -7.02 10.85 2.49
CA LEU A 465 -6.08 11.40 1.52
C LEU A 465 -4.87 12.02 2.24
N MET A 466 -5.10 12.86 3.24
CA MET A 466 -4.02 13.52 4.00
C MET A 466 -3.13 12.51 4.71
N ARG A 467 -3.72 11.46 5.31
CA ARG A 467 -2.94 10.36 5.90
C ARG A 467 -2.10 9.63 4.85
N SER A 468 -2.67 9.38 3.67
CA SER A 468 -1.94 8.72 2.58
C SER A 468 -0.77 9.57 2.08
N PHE A 469 -0.95 10.85 1.80
CA PHE A 469 0.12 11.76 1.38
C PHE A 469 1.21 11.87 2.45
N LYS A 470 0.83 12.03 3.72
CA LYS A 470 1.78 12.10 4.83
C LYS A 470 2.60 10.81 5.00
N SER A 471 1.98 9.64 4.83
CA SER A 471 2.67 8.34 4.95
C SER A 471 3.70 8.10 3.84
N HIS A 472 3.56 8.79 2.70
CA HIS A 472 4.48 8.71 1.56
C HIS A 472 5.42 9.93 1.47
N PHE A 473 5.46 10.76 2.53
CA PHE A 473 6.33 11.95 2.61
C PHE A 473 6.08 12.96 1.49
N VAL A 474 4.86 13.02 0.96
CA VAL A 474 4.49 14.04 -0.01
C VAL A 474 4.27 15.37 0.71
N PRO A 475 4.86 16.49 0.26
CA PRO A 475 4.77 17.79 0.95
C PRO A 475 3.41 18.46 0.72
N VAL A 476 2.34 17.92 1.30
CA VAL A 476 0.97 18.42 1.21
C VAL A 476 0.58 19.15 2.50
N ASP A 477 0.04 20.36 2.36
CA ASP A 477 -0.51 21.17 3.46
C ASP A 477 -1.95 20.77 3.78
N SER A 478 -2.78 20.69 2.76
CA SER A 478 -4.22 20.37 2.90
C SER A 478 -4.81 19.89 1.57
N VAL A 479 -6.00 19.31 1.61
CA VAL A 479 -6.80 18.97 0.43
C VAL A 479 -8.14 19.67 0.50
N LEU A 480 -8.69 20.03 -0.67
CA LEU A 480 -10.04 20.58 -0.81
C LEU A 480 -10.82 19.68 -1.74
N LEU A 481 -11.95 19.16 -1.25
CA LEU A 481 -12.94 18.42 -2.02
C LEU A 481 -14.14 19.32 -2.27
N SER A 482 -14.64 19.33 -3.51
CA SER A 482 -15.80 20.16 -3.86
C SER A 482 -16.62 19.55 -4.99
N HIS A 483 -17.82 20.11 -5.20
CA HIS A 483 -18.73 19.81 -6.30
C HIS A 483 -19.05 18.31 -6.45
N PRO A 484 -19.50 17.60 -5.38
CA PRO A 484 -19.92 16.23 -5.52
C PRO A 484 -21.11 16.13 -6.48
N ARG A 485 -20.99 15.28 -7.49
CA ARG A 485 -22.07 15.04 -8.47
C ARG A 485 -22.02 13.62 -8.98
N ARG A 486 -23.20 13.06 -9.26
CA ARG A 486 -23.29 11.80 -10.01
C ARG A 486 -23.38 12.11 -11.51
N ASP A 487 -22.62 11.36 -12.31
CA ASP A 487 -22.78 11.39 -13.77
C ASP A 487 -23.93 10.46 -14.22
N SER A 488 -24.21 10.44 -15.52
CA SER A 488 -25.28 9.62 -16.11
C SER A 488 -25.09 8.10 -15.93
N THR A 489 -23.90 7.66 -15.56
CA THR A 489 -23.58 6.26 -15.26
C THR A 489 -23.55 5.95 -13.77
N GLY A 490 -23.99 6.90 -12.93
CA GLY A 490 -23.99 6.75 -11.48
C GLY A 490 -22.66 6.92 -10.77
N TYR A 491 -21.55 7.23 -11.48
CA TYR A 491 -20.27 7.52 -10.86
C TYR A 491 -20.34 8.80 -10.04
N LEU A 492 -19.81 8.75 -8.82
CA LEU A 492 -19.63 9.95 -8.00
C LEU A 492 -18.33 10.64 -8.42
N LYS A 493 -18.43 11.87 -8.86
CA LYS A 493 -17.31 12.74 -9.22
C LYS A 493 -17.14 13.86 -8.20
N LEU A 494 -15.91 14.05 -7.74
CA LEU A 494 -15.49 15.10 -6.82
C LEU A 494 -14.32 15.86 -7.42
N SER A 495 -14.35 17.18 -7.37
CA SER A 495 -13.18 18.01 -7.65
C SER A 495 -12.21 17.91 -6.47
N LEU A 496 -10.98 17.54 -6.73
CA LEU A 496 -9.88 17.47 -5.77
C LEU A 496 -8.88 18.57 -6.06
N GLN A 497 -8.50 19.33 -5.04
CA GLN A 497 -7.38 20.26 -5.06
C GLN A 497 -6.44 19.90 -3.91
N VAL A 498 -5.17 19.66 -4.25
CA VAL A 498 -4.11 19.30 -3.29
C VAL A 498 -3.17 20.49 -3.15
N PHE A 499 -3.00 21.01 -1.96
CA PHE A 499 -2.21 22.21 -1.69
C PHE A 499 -0.82 21.86 -1.17
N PRO A 500 0.23 22.55 -1.68
CA PRO A 500 1.61 22.29 -1.27
C PRO A 500 1.91 22.80 0.14
N SER A 501 2.89 22.17 0.82
CA SER A 501 3.41 22.62 2.11
C SER A 501 4.77 23.31 1.95
N GLY A 502 4.98 24.40 2.68
CA GLY A 502 6.25 25.13 2.71
C GLY A 502 6.41 26.18 1.62
N LEU A 503 6.11 25.86 0.37
CA LEU A 503 6.07 26.77 -0.77
C LEU A 503 4.63 26.99 -1.22
N ASP A 504 4.40 27.95 -2.11
CA ASP A 504 3.10 28.21 -2.72
C ASP A 504 2.83 27.33 -3.96
N HIS A 505 3.79 26.50 -4.36
CA HIS A 505 3.69 25.60 -5.51
C HIS A 505 4.40 24.26 -5.23
N PHE A 506 4.04 23.24 -6.00
CA PHE A 506 4.74 21.96 -5.99
C PHE A 506 5.96 21.99 -6.91
N ASN A 507 7.01 21.27 -6.55
CA ASN A 507 8.01 20.85 -7.52
C ASN A 507 7.48 19.65 -8.35
N ARG A 508 8.16 19.31 -9.45
CA ARG A 508 7.74 18.21 -10.33
C ARG A 508 7.68 16.87 -9.59
N THR A 509 8.67 16.56 -8.75
CA THR A 509 8.67 15.33 -7.95
C THR A 509 7.41 15.20 -7.08
N GLY A 510 6.93 16.29 -6.51
CA GLY A 510 5.68 16.32 -5.72
C GLY A 510 4.46 15.95 -6.57
N THR A 511 4.29 16.62 -7.73
CA THR A 511 3.16 16.34 -8.64
C THR A 511 3.22 14.92 -9.22
N LEU A 512 4.40 14.45 -9.64
CA LEU A 512 4.61 13.08 -10.11
C LEU A 512 4.26 12.05 -9.04
N THR A 513 4.65 12.30 -7.80
CA THR A 513 4.36 11.36 -6.69
C THR A 513 2.88 11.32 -6.39
N ILE A 514 2.18 12.47 -6.34
CA ILE A 514 0.72 12.52 -6.13
C ILE A 514 0.00 11.81 -7.27
N GLY A 515 0.33 12.13 -8.51
CA GLY A 515 -0.25 11.52 -9.71
C GLY A 515 -0.09 10.01 -9.70
N PHE A 516 1.12 9.51 -9.47
CA PHE A 516 1.41 8.08 -9.41
C PHE A 516 0.68 7.37 -8.25
N MET A 517 0.61 7.97 -7.06
CA MET A 517 -0.11 7.38 -5.92
C MET A 517 -1.60 7.19 -6.19
N LEU A 518 -2.21 8.13 -6.91
CA LEU A 518 -3.63 8.08 -7.25
C LEU A 518 -3.89 7.17 -8.46
N SER A 519 -2.98 7.07 -9.44
CA SER A 519 -3.13 6.22 -10.63
C SER A 519 -2.89 4.74 -10.35
N ASN A 520 -1.86 4.40 -9.57
CA ASN A 520 -1.50 3.01 -9.23
C ASN A 520 -2.28 2.44 -8.04
N GLN A 521 -3.32 3.13 -7.59
CA GLN A 521 -4.17 2.69 -6.48
C GLN A 521 -3.41 2.52 -5.15
N THR A 522 -2.32 3.26 -4.91
CA THR A 522 -1.64 3.30 -3.60
C THR A 522 -2.54 3.92 -2.54
N PHE A 523 -3.25 4.99 -2.90
CA PHE A 523 -4.34 5.51 -2.06
C PHE A 523 -5.51 4.52 -2.03
N LYS A 524 -6.06 4.27 -0.84
CA LYS A 524 -7.27 3.47 -0.65
C LYS A 524 -8.33 4.35 0.00
N PRO A 525 -9.46 4.62 -0.69
CA PRO A 525 -10.54 5.40 -0.11
C PRO A 525 -11.17 4.67 1.08
N PRO A 526 -11.86 5.40 1.99
CA PRO A 526 -12.58 4.80 3.11
C PRO A 526 -13.62 3.78 2.62
N GLN A 527 -13.55 2.57 3.17
CA GLN A 527 -14.52 1.51 2.89
C GLN A 527 -15.58 1.49 4.01
N PRO A 528 -16.83 1.13 3.71
CA PRO A 528 -17.36 0.68 2.42
C PRO A 528 -17.83 1.80 1.49
N ASP A 529 -17.77 3.07 1.89
CA ASP A 529 -18.55 4.18 1.31
C ASP A 529 -18.21 4.48 -0.15
N PHE A 530 -16.92 4.46 -0.54
CA PHE A 530 -16.47 4.99 -1.82
C PHE A 530 -16.22 3.95 -2.93
N GLY A 531 -15.96 2.69 -2.62
CA GLY A 531 -15.72 1.67 -3.64
C GLY A 531 -14.50 1.94 -4.54
N PRO A 532 -14.42 1.27 -5.72
CA PRO A 532 -13.32 1.46 -6.67
C PRO A 532 -13.34 2.85 -7.31
N TYR A 533 -12.17 3.46 -7.47
CA TYR A 533 -12.03 4.81 -8.02
C TYR A 533 -10.98 4.88 -9.12
N PHE A 534 -10.98 5.99 -9.83
CA PHE A 534 -9.87 6.46 -10.65
C PHE A 534 -9.74 7.98 -10.50
N PHE A 535 -8.56 8.48 -10.81
CA PHE A 535 -8.26 9.91 -10.78
C PHE A 535 -8.06 10.43 -12.19
N LEU A 536 -8.49 11.64 -12.46
CA LEU A 536 -8.27 12.38 -13.71
C LEU A 536 -7.60 13.70 -13.33
N ALA A 537 -6.30 13.79 -13.50
CA ALA A 537 -5.56 15.01 -13.18
C ALA A 537 -5.72 16.07 -14.27
N ASP A 538 -5.65 17.31 -13.84
CA ASP A 538 -5.43 18.46 -14.73
C ASP A 538 -3.92 18.69 -14.91
N GLY A 539 -3.53 19.40 -15.97
CA GLY A 539 -2.14 19.83 -16.16
C GLY A 539 -1.69 20.78 -15.05
N TYR A 540 -0.46 20.60 -14.56
CA TYR A 540 0.15 21.52 -13.59
C TYR A 540 1.26 22.32 -14.24
N GLU A 541 1.13 23.66 -14.27
CA GLU A 541 2.05 24.55 -14.99
C GLU A 541 2.88 25.46 -14.07
N HIS A 542 2.55 25.51 -12.77
CA HIS A 542 3.13 26.44 -11.80
C HIS A 542 4.37 25.89 -11.10
N PHE A 543 5.32 25.34 -11.87
CA PHE A 543 6.63 24.98 -11.34
C PHE A 543 7.44 26.27 -11.16
N GLY A 544 8.04 26.48 -9.99
CA GLY A 544 8.84 27.66 -9.72
C GLY A 544 9.87 27.89 -10.84
N ASN A 545 9.91 29.12 -11.35
CA ASN A 545 10.87 29.50 -12.38
C ASN A 545 12.27 29.22 -11.86
N TYR A 546 13.03 28.42 -12.58
CA TYR A 546 14.47 28.46 -12.54
C TYR A 546 14.89 29.82 -13.16
N GLU A 547 14.87 30.92 -12.39
CA GLU A 547 15.59 32.12 -12.75
C GLU A 547 17.08 31.81 -12.63
N GLY A 548 17.66 31.38 -13.70
CA GLY A 548 19.09 31.22 -13.82
C GLY A 548 19.48 30.58 -15.14
N LEU A 549 19.81 31.44 -16.12
CA LEU A 549 20.49 31.14 -17.38
C LEU A 549 19.59 31.09 -18.64
N SER A 550 19.14 32.25 -19.06
CA SER A 550 19.04 32.54 -20.49
C SER A 550 19.09 34.03 -20.75
N GLU A 551 20.28 34.58 -20.89
CA GLU A 551 20.54 35.65 -21.86
C GLU A 551 21.98 35.48 -22.38
N SER A 552 22.06 34.94 -23.56
CA SER A 552 23.27 34.84 -24.37
C SER A 552 23.66 36.23 -24.80
N ASN A 553 24.59 36.85 -24.07
CA ASN A 553 25.40 37.94 -24.59
C ASN A 553 26.78 37.38 -24.95
N LYS A 554 27.01 37.30 -26.26
CA LYS A 554 28.35 37.08 -26.83
C LYS A 554 29.27 38.22 -26.41
N HIS A 555 30.06 38.02 -25.37
CA HIS A 555 31.26 38.79 -25.10
C HIS A 555 32.49 37.91 -25.02
N SER A 556 33.55 38.33 -25.71
CA SER A 556 34.79 37.65 -26.00
C SER A 556 35.48 37.00 -24.79
N ASN A 557 35.86 35.73 -24.95
CA ASN A 557 36.45 34.84 -23.94
C ASN A 557 37.89 35.19 -23.48
N ILE A 558 38.40 36.38 -23.74
CA ILE A 558 39.77 36.76 -23.38
C ILE A 558 39.94 36.99 -21.87
N GLY A 559 38.91 37.54 -21.19
CA GLY A 559 38.92 37.70 -19.74
C GLY A 559 38.90 36.40 -18.93
N ILE A 560 38.22 35.40 -19.44
CA ILE A 560 38.09 34.08 -18.77
C ILE A 560 39.42 33.28 -18.86
N ILE A 561 40.11 33.37 -19.99
CA ILE A 561 41.43 32.71 -20.19
C ILE A 561 42.49 33.30 -19.28
N ILE A 562 42.56 34.63 -19.11
CA ILE A 562 43.48 35.31 -18.19
C ILE A 562 43.10 35.00 -16.74
N GLY A 563 41.79 35.00 -16.37
CA GLY A 563 41.31 34.63 -15.05
C GLY A 563 41.62 33.20 -14.67
N ALA A 564 41.49 32.26 -15.61
CA ALA A 564 41.80 30.85 -15.40
C ALA A 564 43.33 30.61 -15.23
N ALA A 565 44.18 31.33 -15.98
CA ALA A 565 45.63 31.20 -15.86
C ALA A 565 46.16 31.76 -14.53
N VAL A 566 45.64 32.92 -14.09
CA VAL A 566 46.00 33.54 -12.79
C VAL A 566 45.41 32.70 -11.63
N GLY A 567 44.15 32.24 -11.73
CA GLY A 567 43.50 31.38 -10.75
C GLY A 567 44.21 30.04 -10.59
N GLY A 568 44.67 29.43 -11.69
CA GLY A 568 45.44 28.19 -11.68
C GLY A 568 46.80 28.36 -10.99
N LEU A 569 47.48 29.45 -11.21
CA LEU A 569 48.78 29.74 -10.56
C LEU A 569 48.63 29.99 -9.05
N VAL A 570 47.56 30.72 -8.65
CA VAL A 570 47.24 30.94 -7.22
C VAL A 570 46.84 29.63 -6.54
N LEU A 571 46.08 28.79 -7.21
CA LEU A 571 45.68 27.47 -6.68
C LEU A 571 46.90 26.55 -6.48
N LEU A 572 47.85 26.60 -7.43
CA LEU A 572 49.09 25.81 -7.37
C LEU A 572 50.02 26.27 -6.23
N VAL A 573 50.10 27.58 -5.99
CA VAL A 573 50.83 28.13 -4.85
C VAL A 573 50.14 27.77 -3.52
N LEU A 574 48.80 27.83 -3.46
CA LEU A 574 48.03 27.44 -2.29
C LEU A 574 48.15 25.91 -2.00
N LEU A 575 48.19 25.08 -3.03
CA LEU A 575 48.43 23.64 -2.89
C LEU A 575 49.85 23.34 -2.42
N LEU A 576 50.85 24.07 -2.87
CA LEU A 576 52.24 23.93 -2.39
C LEU A 576 52.36 24.40 -0.93
N LEU A 577 51.68 25.48 -0.55
CA LEU A 577 51.64 25.94 0.85
C LEU A 577 50.89 24.98 1.72
N ALA A 578 49.76 24.45 1.23
CA ALA A 578 48.96 23.41 1.92
C ALA A 578 49.77 22.09 2.07
N GLY A 579 50.56 21.72 1.05
CA GLY A 579 51.45 20.59 1.10
C GLY A 579 52.55 20.71 2.17
N VAL A 580 53.20 21.89 2.21
CA VAL A 580 54.20 22.18 3.25
C VAL A 580 53.57 22.28 4.63
N TYR A 581 52.38 22.85 4.74
CA TYR A 581 51.59 22.91 5.99
C TYR A 581 51.18 21.50 6.44
N ALA A 582 50.66 20.69 5.53
CA ALA A 582 50.25 19.29 5.82
C ALA A 582 51.47 18.41 6.24
N PHE A 583 52.63 18.64 5.62
CA PHE A 583 53.86 17.92 5.99
C PHE A 583 54.36 18.33 7.39
N ARG A 584 54.21 19.63 7.74
CA ARG A 584 54.50 20.12 9.10
C ARG A 584 53.45 19.64 10.12
N GLN A 585 52.18 19.55 9.72
CA GLN A 585 51.09 19.01 10.55
C GLN A 585 51.27 17.49 10.76
N LYS A 586 51.64 16.73 9.71
CA LYS A 586 51.88 15.28 9.81
C LYS A 586 52.97 14.98 10.82
N LYS A 587 54.06 15.77 10.85
CA LYS A 587 55.15 15.63 11.83
C LYS A 587 54.77 16.04 13.25
N ARG A 588 53.70 16.89 13.43
CA ARG A 588 53.09 17.21 14.72
C ARG A 588 52.01 16.21 15.13
N ALA A 589 51.30 15.62 14.14
CA ALA A 589 50.25 14.61 14.41
C ALA A 589 50.84 13.26 14.86
N GLU A 590 52.02 12.89 14.34
CA GLU A 590 52.71 11.66 14.80
C GLU A 590 53.16 11.71 16.27
N LYS A 591 53.21 12.91 16.86
CA LYS A 591 53.44 13.09 18.33
C LYS A 591 52.19 13.22 19.19
N ALA A 592 50.98 13.29 18.56
CA ALA A 592 49.71 13.47 19.24
C ALA A 592 48.75 12.25 19.18
N ILE A 593 49.16 11.13 18.52
CA ILE A 593 48.35 9.90 18.40
C ILE A 593 48.43 9.02 19.66
N GLY A 594 48.52 9.65 20.80
CA GLY A 594 48.50 8.99 22.12
C GLY A 594 47.25 9.28 22.98
N GLN A 595 46.22 9.90 22.47
CA GLN A 595 44.92 10.02 23.17
C GLN A 595 43.95 10.92 22.37
N SER A 596 43.12 10.32 21.51
CA SER A 596 41.88 10.99 21.10
C SER A 596 40.76 9.95 20.89
N ASN A 597 39.78 10.02 21.76
CA ASN A 597 38.55 9.27 21.72
C ASN A 597 37.76 9.64 20.42
N PRO A 598 37.46 8.71 19.51
CA PRO A 598 36.76 9.00 18.24
C PRO A 598 35.37 9.58 18.39
N PHE A 599 34.77 9.51 19.58
CA PHE A 599 33.41 9.97 19.87
C PHE A 599 33.29 11.48 20.15
N ARG A 600 34.39 12.25 20.24
CA ARG A 600 34.38 13.69 20.51
C ARG A 600 33.86 14.55 19.35
N ARG A 601 33.54 13.95 18.19
CA ARG A 601 33.01 14.65 17.01
C ARG A 601 31.47 14.59 16.88
N TRP A 602 30.81 14.00 17.89
CA TRP A 602 29.34 13.91 17.96
C TRP A 602 28.71 15.00 18.83
N ASP A 603 29.51 15.83 19.49
CA ASP A 603 29.06 16.78 20.50
C ASP A 603 28.84 18.24 20.00
N THR A 604 28.67 18.47 18.68
CA THR A 604 28.36 19.81 18.20
C THR A 604 27.03 19.85 17.43
N VAL A 605 25.94 19.67 18.13
CA VAL A 605 24.67 20.40 18.01
C VAL A 605 23.91 20.23 19.33
N ASP A 606 23.69 21.35 20.01
CA ASP A 606 22.93 21.63 21.22
C ASP A 606 21.99 20.54 21.77
N SER A 607 22.29 20.05 22.99
CA SER A 607 21.47 20.23 24.19
C SER A 607 21.93 19.28 25.33
N LYS A 608 21.93 19.78 26.52
CA LYS A 608 22.21 19.07 27.77
C LYS A 608 21.32 17.84 27.92
N SER A 609 21.89 16.65 27.81
CA SER A 609 21.42 15.45 28.52
C SER A 609 22.51 14.37 28.48
N ASP A 610 22.68 13.67 29.57
CA ASP A 610 23.72 12.71 29.90
C ASP A 610 24.01 11.70 28.77
N VAL A 611 25.29 11.63 28.37
CA VAL A 611 25.82 10.58 27.51
C VAL A 611 25.78 9.27 28.28
N PRO A 612 25.04 8.24 27.84
CA PRO A 612 25.11 6.93 28.47
C PRO A 612 26.51 6.37 28.27
N GLN A 613 27.21 6.13 29.37
CA GLN A 613 28.46 5.37 29.33
C GLN A 613 28.14 3.96 28.87
N LEU A 614 28.64 3.57 27.69
CA LEU A 614 28.58 2.23 27.12
C LEU A 614 29.40 1.28 28.00
N LYS A 615 28.80 0.78 29.09
CA LYS A 615 29.53 0.00 30.11
C LYS A 615 29.82 -1.44 29.71
N GLU A 616 29.22 -1.99 28.61
CA GLU A 616 29.27 -3.44 28.32
C GLU A 616 29.58 -3.83 26.86
N ALA A 617 29.54 -2.93 25.86
CA ALA A 617 29.84 -3.26 24.47
C ALA A 617 31.34 -3.09 24.15
N ARG A 618 32.01 -4.18 23.71
CA ARG A 618 33.41 -4.19 23.34
C ARG A 618 33.66 -3.50 22.00
N MET A 619 34.64 -2.62 21.93
CA MET A 619 35.07 -2.03 20.66
C MET A 619 36.10 -2.95 19.99
N PHE A 620 35.88 -3.32 18.72
CA PHE A 620 36.77 -4.14 17.91
C PHE A 620 37.45 -3.27 16.84
N THR A 621 38.72 -3.58 16.51
CA THR A 621 39.37 -2.96 15.36
C THR A 621 38.96 -3.66 14.06
N PHE A 622 39.11 -2.99 12.92
CA PHE A 622 38.85 -3.58 11.61
C PHE A 622 39.75 -4.81 11.35
N GLU A 623 40.99 -4.72 11.70
CA GLU A 623 41.94 -5.83 11.52
C GLU A 623 41.62 -7.05 12.38
N ASP A 624 41.10 -6.86 13.59
CA ASP A 624 40.59 -7.95 14.41
C ASP A 624 39.43 -8.68 13.74
N LEU A 625 38.43 -7.95 13.29
CA LEU A 625 37.23 -8.54 12.65
C LEU A 625 37.59 -9.19 11.31
N LYS A 626 38.51 -8.61 10.56
CA LYS A 626 39.07 -9.20 9.34
C LYS A 626 39.77 -10.52 9.61
N LYS A 627 40.56 -10.59 10.69
CA LYS A 627 41.23 -11.85 11.13
C LYS A 627 40.21 -12.89 11.58
N TYR A 628 39.18 -12.50 12.38
CA TYR A 628 38.18 -13.43 12.94
C TYR A 628 37.24 -13.99 11.85
N THR A 629 37.05 -13.28 10.72
CA THR A 629 36.25 -13.71 9.59
C THR A 629 37.06 -14.34 8.45
N LYS A 630 38.35 -14.51 8.63
CA LYS A 630 39.28 -14.95 7.57
C LYS A 630 39.19 -14.04 6.33
N ASN A 631 39.38 -12.74 6.54
CA ASN A 631 39.31 -11.70 5.53
C ASN A 631 37.90 -11.63 4.85
N PHE A 632 36.84 -11.72 5.64
CA PHE A 632 35.45 -11.70 5.15
C PHE A 632 35.21 -12.72 4.03
N SER A 633 35.78 -13.90 4.19
CA SER A 633 35.72 -14.99 3.21
C SER A 633 34.27 -15.35 2.91
N GLN A 634 33.98 -15.64 1.66
CA GLN A 634 32.64 -16.04 1.20
C GLN A 634 32.11 -17.31 1.89
N VAL A 635 33.00 -18.20 2.34
CA VAL A 635 32.64 -19.40 3.14
C VAL A 635 32.08 -19.03 4.51
N ASN A 636 32.39 -17.84 5.01
CA ASN A 636 31.88 -17.31 6.27
C ASN A 636 30.69 -16.35 6.08
N ASP A 637 30.24 -16.08 4.85
CA ASP A 637 29.04 -15.32 4.55
C ASP A 637 27.80 -16.14 4.94
N ILE A 638 27.04 -15.66 5.92
CA ILE A 638 25.85 -16.33 6.45
C ILE A 638 24.56 -15.61 6.13
N GLY A 639 24.66 -14.46 5.47
CA GLY A 639 23.49 -13.71 5.05
C GLY A 639 23.83 -12.38 4.41
N SER A 640 22.99 -11.96 3.44
CA SER A 640 23.06 -10.65 2.79
C SER A 640 21.68 -10.00 2.73
N GLY A 641 21.61 -8.67 2.86
CA GLY A 641 20.38 -7.89 2.81
C GLY A 641 20.67 -6.43 2.52
N GLY A 642 19.62 -5.59 2.49
CA GLY A 642 19.73 -4.15 2.20
C GLY A 642 20.69 -3.36 3.10
N PHE A 643 21.04 -3.89 4.26
CA PHE A 643 21.98 -3.30 5.22
C PHE A 643 23.45 -3.68 4.98
N GLY A 644 23.71 -4.72 4.21
CA GLY A 644 25.05 -5.25 3.99
C GLY A 644 25.12 -6.77 4.15
N LYS A 645 26.29 -7.28 4.50
CA LYS A 645 26.59 -8.71 4.63
C LYS A 645 26.83 -9.10 6.08
N VAL A 646 26.43 -10.31 6.44
CA VAL A 646 26.66 -10.90 7.76
C VAL A 646 27.65 -12.05 7.64
N TYR A 647 28.72 -11.99 8.44
CA TYR A 647 29.78 -12.99 8.42
C TYR A 647 29.85 -13.72 9.75
N LYS A 648 30.10 -15.02 9.70
CA LYS A 648 30.47 -15.81 10.87
C LYS A 648 31.93 -15.55 11.23
N GLY A 649 32.21 -15.23 12.48
CA GLY A 649 33.55 -15.07 13.04
C GLY A 649 33.80 -16.00 14.22
N THR A 650 35.07 -16.16 14.58
CA THR A 650 35.48 -16.86 15.81
C THR A 650 36.45 -15.99 16.56
N LEU A 651 36.13 -15.62 17.78
CA LEU A 651 36.99 -14.83 18.66
C LEU A 651 38.15 -15.67 19.22
N PRO A 652 39.20 -15.04 19.79
CA PRO A 652 40.38 -15.76 20.31
C PRO A 652 40.08 -16.76 21.41
N ASP A 653 39.00 -16.55 22.17
CA ASP A 653 38.50 -17.43 23.24
C ASP A 653 37.66 -18.62 22.71
N GLY A 654 37.53 -18.75 21.38
CA GLY A 654 36.73 -19.78 20.73
C GLY A 654 35.24 -19.44 20.60
N GLN A 655 34.77 -18.30 21.12
CA GLN A 655 33.37 -17.86 20.99
C GLN A 655 33.06 -17.56 19.53
N ARG A 656 31.95 -18.14 19.02
CA ARG A 656 31.42 -17.84 17.68
C ARG A 656 30.57 -16.58 17.71
N VAL A 657 30.76 -15.69 16.72
CA VAL A 657 30.06 -14.41 16.58
C VAL A 657 29.50 -14.24 15.18
N ALA A 658 28.45 -13.42 15.05
CA ALA A 658 27.91 -12.94 13.79
C ALA A 658 28.29 -11.46 13.62
N ILE A 659 28.94 -11.12 12.52
CA ILE A 659 29.46 -9.80 12.22
C ILE A 659 28.68 -9.20 11.06
N LYS A 660 27.81 -8.22 11.34
CA LYS A 660 27.01 -7.48 10.36
C LYS A 660 27.83 -6.29 9.87
N ARG A 661 28.30 -6.34 8.61
CA ARG A 661 29.11 -5.29 7.99
C ARG A 661 28.23 -4.40 7.13
N ALA A 662 28.19 -3.12 7.41
CA ALA A 662 27.39 -2.15 6.65
C ALA A 662 27.99 -1.89 5.26
N GLN A 663 27.16 -1.57 4.28
CA GLN A 663 27.63 -1.08 2.97
C GLN A 663 28.18 0.33 3.10
N LYS A 664 29.36 0.59 2.48
CA LYS A 664 30.15 1.81 2.66
C LYS A 664 29.46 3.13 2.29
N GLU A 665 28.48 3.12 1.42
CA GLU A 665 27.89 4.33 0.81
C GLU A 665 26.43 4.59 1.19
N SER A 666 25.79 3.76 2.02
CA SER A 666 24.40 3.93 2.41
C SER A 666 24.27 4.93 3.58
N MET A 667 23.67 6.11 3.31
CA MET A 667 23.26 7.06 4.37
C MET A 667 22.30 6.40 5.36
N GLN A 668 21.43 5.52 4.89
CA GLN A 668 20.50 4.74 5.69
C GLN A 668 21.23 3.80 6.66
N GLY A 669 22.28 3.12 6.18
CA GLY A 669 23.09 2.23 7.02
C GLY A 669 23.81 2.93 8.18
N LYS A 670 24.15 4.23 8.05
CA LYS A 670 24.77 5.01 9.12
C LYS A 670 23.80 5.35 10.24
N LEU A 671 22.56 5.70 9.92
CA LEU A 671 21.52 6.01 10.90
C LEU A 671 21.09 4.75 11.67
N GLU A 672 20.94 3.63 10.95
CA GLU A 672 20.57 2.34 11.53
C GLU A 672 21.67 1.77 12.43
N PHE A 673 22.91 1.88 12.04
CA PHE A 673 24.07 1.48 12.86
C PHE A 673 24.07 2.21 14.21
N LYS A 674 23.82 3.53 14.23
CA LYS A 674 23.75 4.32 15.46
C LYS A 674 22.58 3.89 16.32
N ALA A 675 21.38 3.79 15.73
CA ALA A 675 20.16 3.40 16.42
C ALA A 675 20.31 1.99 17.05
N GLU A 676 20.91 1.04 16.35
CA GLU A 676 21.07 -0.34 16.81
C GLU A 676 22.04 -0.43 18.00
N ILE A 677 23.13 0.34 17.98
CA ILE A 677 24.06 0.42 19.13
C ILE A 677 23.35 1.08 20.34
N GLU A 678 22.69 2.21 20.16
CA GLU A 678 22.02 2.94 21.24
C GLU A 678 20.93 2.11 21.94
N LEU A 679 20.19 1.33 21.17
CA LEU A 679 19.11 0.50 21.68
C LEU A 679 19.65 -0.78 22.34
N LEU A 680 20.49 -1.56 21.64
CA LEU A 680 20.95 -2.86 22.13
C LEU A 680 21.96 -2.78 23.29
N SER A 681 22.62 -1.63 23.49
CA SER A 681 23.45 -1.42 24.67
C SER A 681 22.65 -1.26 25.98
N ARG A 682 21.34 -1.03 25.89
CA ARG A 682 20.45 -0.80 27.04
C ARG A 682 19.53 -1.98 27.34
N VAL A 683 19.37 -2.93 26.40
CA VAL A 683 18.37 -4.00 26.54
C VAL A 683 19.03 -5.37 26.55
N HIS A 684 18.70 -6.17 27.59
CA HIS A 684 19.20 -7.52 27.76
C HIS A 684 18.03 -8.43 28.12
N HIS A 685 17.70 -9.36 27.25
CA HIS A 685 16.63 -10.33 27.48
C HIS A 685 16.93 -11.64 26.74
N LYS A 686 16.57 -12.77 27.34
CA LYS A 686 16.85 -14.11 26.77
C LYS A 686 16.29 -14.32 25.37
N ASN A 687 15.22 -13.63 25.01
CA ASN A 687 14.56 -13.71 23.69
C ASN A 687 14.93 -12.53 22.76
N LEU A 688 16.00 -11.79 23.07
CA LEU A 688 16.61 -10.79 22.19
C LEU A 688 18.04 -11.20 21.85
N VAL A 689 18.51 -10.84 20.65
CA VAL A 689 19.92 -11.08 20.27
C VAL A 689 20.83 -10.11 21.01
N SER A 690 21.91 -10.65 21.59
CA SER A 690 22.87 -9.85 22.37
C SER A 690 23.91 -9.20 21.45
N LEU A 691 24.08 -7.89 21.57
CA LEU A 691 25.20 -7.15 20.98
C LEU A 691 26.44 -7.32 21.84
N LEU A 692 27.50 -7.92 21.30
CA LEU A 692 28.79 -8.17 21.98
C LEU A 692 29.73 -7.00 21.79
N GLY A 693 29.59 -6.24 20.71
CA GLY A 693 30.40 -5.08 20.43
C GLY A 693 30.20 -4.52 19.04
N PHE A 694 31.05 -3.58 18.67
CA PHE A 694 31.00 -2.90 17.38
C PHE A 694 32.39 -2.51 16.90
N CYS A 695 32.50 -2.23 15.59
CA CYS A 695 33.68 -1.66 14.98
C CYS A 695 33.31 -0.37 14.25
N PHE A 696 34.04 0.70 14.53
CA PHE A 696 33.99 1.97 13.82
C PHE A 696 35.43 2.42 13.55
N ASP A 697 36.06 1.79 12.54
CA ASP A 697 37.47 1.94 12.26
C ASP A 697 37.71 1.88 10.75
N GLN A 698 38.65 2.70 10.23
CA GLN A 698 39.02 2.77 8.82
C GLN A 698 37.84 3.03 7.84
N GLY A 699 36.80 3.74 8.31
CA GLY A 699 35.60 4.01 7.51
C GLY A 699 34.63 2.83 7.41
N GLU A 700 34.91 1.73 8.12
CA GLU A 700 34.04 0.56 8.21
C GLU A 700 33.14 0.63 9.44
N GLN A 701 31.92 0.16 9.29
CA GLN A 701 30.90 0.08 10.35
C GLN A 701 30.42 -1.36 10.48
N MET A 702 30.64 -1.97 11.63
CA MET A 702 30.25 -3.36 11.86
C MET A 702 29.68 -3.54 13.26
N LEU A 703 28.64 -4.38 13.36
CA LEU A 703 28.05 -4.81 14.62
C LEU A 703 28.40 -6.28 14.87
N VAL A 704 28.76 -6.61 16.10
CA VAL A 704 29.19 -7.96 16.50
C VAL A 704 28.17 -8.53 17.47
N TYR A 705 27.50 -9.60 17.07
CA TYR A 705 26.45 -10.27 17.84
C TYR A 705 26.85 -11.69 18.24
N GLU A 706 26.12 -12.24 19.21
CA GLU A 706 26.14 -13.68 19.45
C GLU A 706 25.77 -14.47 18.19
N TYR A 707 26.43 -15.58 17.93
CA TYR A 707 26.13 -16.45 16.78
C TYR A 707 25.08 -17.50 17.14
N LEU A 708 23.96 -17.51 16.43
CA LEU A 708 22.86 -18.45 16.62
C LEU A 708 22.92 -19.55 15.56
N GLN A 709 23.05 -20.81 16.00
CA GLN A 709 23.45 -21.93 15.14
C GLN A 709 22.34 -22.39 14.20
N ASN A 710 21.08 -22.24 14.57
CA ASN A 710 19.93 -22.76 13.82
C ASN A 710 19.34 -21.74 12.82
N GLY A 711 19.99 -20.60 12.63
CA GLY A 711 19.61 -19.60 11.63
C GLY A 711 18.25 -18.94 11.88
N SER A 712 17.55 -18.56 10.82
CA SER A 712 16.27 -17.85 10.91
C SER A 712 15.07 -18.80 10.97
N LEU A 713 13.98 -18.34 11.60
CA LEU A 713 12.70 -19.04 11.57
C LEU A 713 12.21 -19.26 10.13
N LYS A 714 12.49 -18.32 9.21
CA LYS A 714 12.15 -18.50 7.79
C LYS A 714 12.82 -19.72 7.19
N ASP A 715 14.12 -19.92 7.45
CA ASP A 715 14.86 -21.06 6.93
C ASP A 715 14.37 -22.39 7.52
N ALA A 716 13.96 -22.38 8.80
CA ALA A 716 13.35 -23.53 9.43
C ALA A 716 11.96 -23.85 8.84
N LEU A 717 11.11 -22.84 8.63
CA LEU A 717 9.77 -23.03 8.04
C LEU A 717 9.82 -23.43 6.57
N SER A 718 10.84 -22.95 5.81
CA SER A 718 11.02 -23.30 4.38
C SER A 718 11.71 -24.65 4.16
N GLY A 719 12.10 -25.34 5.21
CA GLY A 719 12.81 -26.63 5.15
C GLY A 719 14.30 -26.52 4.79
N LYS A 720 14.82 -25.30 4.52
CA LYS A 720 16.23 -25.08 4.16
C LYS A 720 17.22 -25.48 5.25
N SER A 721 16.84 -25.32 6.51
CA SER A 721 17.69 -25.69 7.65
C SER A 721 17.64 -27.18 8.00
N GLY A 722 16.76 -27.97 7.37
CA GLY A 722 16.50 -29.37 7.72
C GLY A 722 15.78 -29.58 9.06
N ILE A 723 15.46 -28.51 9.79
CA ILE A 723 14.79 -28.56 11.10
C ILE A 723 13.29 -28.70 10.87
N LYS A 724 12.69 -29.75 11.44
CA LYS A 724 11.23 -29.95 11.43
C LYS A 724 10.64 -29.32 12.68
N LEU A 725 9.73 -28.35 12.50
CA LEU A 725 9.00 -27.67 13.56
C LEU A 725 7.56 -28.21 13.63
N ASP A 726 7.28 -29.04 14.65
CA ASP A 726 5.94 -29.43 15.01
C ASP A 726 5.13 -28.28 15.63
N TRP A 727 3.84 -28.50 15.89
CA TRP A 727 2.95 -27.48 16.43
C TRP A 727 3.43 -26.89 17.76
N ILE A 728 3.85 -27.73 18.70
CA ILE A 728 4.30 -27.31 20.03
C ILE A 728 5.58 -26.44 19.96
N ARG A 729 6.51 -26.82 19.08
CA ARG A 729 7.75 -26.02 18.86
C ARG A 729 7.42 -24.66 18.24
N ARG A 730 6.49 -24.61 17.29
CA ARG A 730 6.03 -23.33 16.70
C ARG A 730 5.39 -22.43 17.75
N LEU A 731 4.56 -22.96 18.63
CA LEU A 731 3.99 -22.23 19.76
C LEU A 731 5.06 -21.73 20.74
N LYS A 732 6.06 -22.54 21.09
CA LYS A 732 7.19 -22.12 21.96
C LYS A 732 8.00 -21.00 21.32
N ILE A 733 8.26 -21.05 20.01
CA ILE A 733 8.94 -19.99 19.26
C ILE A 733 8.09 -18.71 19.28
N ALA A 734 6.79 -18.81 19.04
CA ALA A 734 5.88 -17.67 19.10
C ALA A 734 5.84 -17.04 20.52
N LEU A 735 5.80 -17.89 21.56
CA LEU A 735 5.86 -17.45 22.96
C LEU A 735 7.16 -16.70 23.27
N GLY A 736 8.31 -17.26 22.85
CA GLY A 736 9.60 -16.61 23.05
C GLY A 736 9.67 -15.25 22.36
N THR A 737 9.18 -15.16 21.11
CA THR A 737 9.10 -13.91 20.37
C THR A 737 8.21 -12.88 21.09
N ALA A 738 7.02 -13.30 21.53
CA ALA A 738 6.08 -12.44 22.26
C ALA A 738 6.67 -11.94 23.59
N ARG A 739 7.41 -12.77 24.33
CA ARG A 739 8.10 -12.36 25.57
C ARG A 739 9.20 -11.33 25.30
N GLY A 740 9.97 -11.49 24.22
CA GLY A 740 10.96 -10.49 23.80
C GLY A 740 10.32 -9.14 23.48
N LEU A 741 9.18 -9.14 22.78
CA LEU A 741 8.45 -7.92 22.45
C LEU A 741 7.75 -7.30 23.66
N ALA A 742 7.18 -8.10 24.56
CA ALA A 742 6.59 -7.61 25.81
C ALA A 742 7.64 -6.89 26.67
N TYR A 743 8.85 -7.44 26.75
CA TYR A 743 9.96 -6.79 27.43
C TYR A 743 10.29 -5.42 26.84
N LEU A 744 10.36 -5.30 25.51
CA LEU A 744 10.66 -4.03 24.81
C LEU A 744 9.54 -3.00 25.00
N HIS A 745 8.28 -3.42 24.94
CA HIS A 745 7.13 -2.52 24.96
C HIS A 745 6.74 -2.06 26.37
N GLU A 746 6.94 -2.92 27.36
CA GLU A 746 6.31 -2.73 28.69
C GLU A 746 7.34 -2.61 29.84
N LEU A 747 8.55 -3.18 29.70
CA LEU A 747 9.55 -3.22 30.78
C LEU A 747 10.76 -2.32 30.53
N VAL A 748 11.02 -1.94 29.28
CA VAL A 748 12.09 -0.99 28.93
C VAL A 748 11.58 0.43 29.08
N ASN A 749 12.35 1.30 29.73
CA ASN A 749 12.02 2.72 29.88
C ASN A 749 13.11 3.58 29.18
N PRO A 750 12.78 4.38 28.19
CA PRO A 750 11.48 4.48 27.51
C PRO A 750 11.16 3.23 26.65
N PRO A 751 9.88 2.90 26.43
CA PRO A 751 9.46 1.77 25.60
C PRO A 751 10.04 1.79 24.20
N ILE A 752 10.33 0.61 23.64
CA ILE A 752 10.94 0.45 22.32
C ILE A 752 9.98 -0.33 21.40
N ILE A 753 9.65 0.24 20.24
CA ILE A 753 8.88 -0.43 19.20
C ILE A 753 9.85 -0.93 18.11
N HIS A 754 9.83 -2.22 17.82
CA HIS A 754 10.79 -2.87 16.90
C HIS A 754 10.58 -2.49 15.42
N ARG A 755 9.34 -2.41 14.95
CA ARG A 755 8.90 -1.96 13.62
C ARG A 755 9.25 -2.87 12.42
N ASP A 756 10.02 -3.93 12.60
CA ASP A 756 10.37 -4.88 11.52
C ASP A 756 10.32 -6.35 11.98
N ILE A 757 9.21 -6.77 12.59
CA ILE A 757 9.00 -8.15 13.02
C ILE A 757 8.60 -9.00 11.83
N LYS A 758 9.47 -9.94 11.46
CA LYS A 758 9.27 -10.91 10.37
C LYS A 758 10.07 -12.20 10.66
N SER A 759 9.72 -13.29 10.01
CA SER A 759 10.36 -14.60 10.22
C SER A 759 11.87 -14.61 9.93
N ASN A 760 12.37 -13.69 9.11
CA ASN A 760 13.83 -13.51 8.89
C ASN A 760 14.54 -12.94 10.12
N ASN A 761 13.86 -12.10 10.91
CA ASN A 761 14.41 -11.39 12.06
C ASN A 761 14.16 -12.13 13.38
N ILE A 762 13.60 -13.35 13.32
CA ILE A 762 13.49 -14.28 14.43
C ILE A 762 14.53 -15.38 14.23
N LEU A 763 15.56 -15.38 15.07
CA LEU A 763 16.64 -16.36 15.00
C LEU A 763 16.44 -17.44 16.06
N LEU A 764 16.98 -18.64 15.82
CA LEU A 764 16.82 -19.81 16.67
C LEU A 764 18.16 -20.20 17.28
N ASP A 765 18.21 -20.30 18.60
CA ASP A 765 19.39 -20.80 19.33
C ASP A 765 19.54 -22.33 19.20
N ASN A 766 20.54 -22.91 19.82
CA ASN A 766 20.83 -24.37 19.81
C ASN A 766 19.71 -25.23 20.42
N ARG A 767 18.81 -24.64 21.22
CA ARG A 767 17.65 -25.29 21.85
C ARG A 767 16.33 -24.95 21.13
N LEU A 768 16.39 -24.27 19.97
CA LEU A 768 15.25 -23.74 19.23
C LEU A 768 14.45 -22.66 19.97
N ASN A 769 15.04 -21.95 20.93
CA ASN A 769 14.40 -20.79 21.50
C ASN A 769 14.50 -19.60 20.53
N ALA A 770 13.44 -18.81 20.49
CA ALA A 770 13.40 -17.63 19.63
C ALA A 770 14.20 -16.47 20.23
N LYS A 771 14.97 -15.78 19.42
CA LYS A 771 15.63 -14.50 19.69
C LYS A 771 15.32 -13.50 18.60
N VAL A 772 14.74 -12.36 18.96
CA VAL A 772 14.44 -11.26 18.05
C VAL A 772 15.72 -10.50 17.72
N SER A 773 15.93 -10.20 16.43
CA SER A 773 17.13 -9.52 15.90
C SER A 773 16.76 -8.40 14.93
N ASP A 774 17.75 -7.60 14.53
CA ASP A 774 17.68 -6.52 13.54
C ASP A 774 16.86 -5.30 14.01
N PHE A 775 17.47 -4.49 14.89
CA PHE A 775 16.86 -3.32 15.51
C PHE A 775 17.08 -2.02 14.71
N GLY A 776 17.60 -2.09 13.49
CA GLY A 776 17.94 -0.92 12.67
C GLY A 776 16.77 0.04 12.42
N LEU A 777 15.53 -0.46 12.40
CA LEU A 777 14.31 0.34 12.23
C LEU A 777 13.57 0.65 13.54
N SER A 778 14.10 0.23 14.69
CA SER A 778 13.45 0.38 16.00
C SER A 778 13.44 1.84 16.46
N LYS A 779 12.40 2.24 17.20
CA LYS A 779 12.25 3.61 17.71
C LYS A 779 11.88 3.59 19.21
N SER A 780 12.51 4.49 19.99
CA SER A 780 12.16 4.75 21.37
C SER A 780 10.95 5.71 21.48
N MET A 781 10.04 5.48 22.43
CA MET A 781 8.82 6.28 22.58
C MET A 781 9.05 7.71 23.10
N VAL A 782 10.24 8.05 23.63
CA VAL A 782 10.57 9.45 23.98
C VAL A 782 10.59 10.37 22.77
N ASP A 783 10.94 9.83 21.60
CA ASP A 783 10.91 10.58 20.33
C ASP A 783 9.49 10.65 19.72
N ALA A 784 8.52 9.95 20.29
CA ALA A 784 7.15 9.86 19.75
C ALA A 784 6.23 11.00 20.23
N GLU A 785 6.55 11.72 21.31
CA GLU A 785 5.76 12.88 21.74
C GLU A 785 5.83 14.08 20.78
N LYS A 786 6.79 14.08 19.85
CA LYS A 786 6.93 15.10 18.80
C LYS A 786 6.37 14.70 17.43
N ASP A 787 6.12 13.40 17.20
CA ASP A 787 5.56 12.89 15.96
C ASP A 787 4.65 11.69 16.26
N HIS A 788 3.37 11.80 15.98
CA HIS A 788 2.43 10.66 16.00
C HIS A 788 2.88 9.59 15.02
N VAL A 789 3.53 8.53 15.50
CA VAL A 789 4.00 7.42 14.68
C VAL A 789 2.87 6.40 14.55
N THR A 790 2.02 6.57 13.54
CA THR A 790 1.16 5.48 13.05
C THR A 790 2.05 4.47 12.32
N THR A 791 2.36 3.37 12.97
CA THR A 791 3.02 2.22 12.32
C THR A 791 1.98 1.46 11.50
N GLN A 792 1.99 1.66 10.18
CA GLN A 792 1.21 0.83 9.27
C GLN A 792 1.81 -0.58 9.26
N VAL A 793 0.98 -1.60 9.53
CA VAL A 793 1.39 -3.00 9.39
C VAL A 793 1.64 -3.29 7.92
N LYS A 794 2.90 -3.26 7.50
CA LYS A 794 3.33 -3.74 6.17
C LYS A 794 3.69 -5.22 6.32
N GLY A 795 2.74 -6.10 6.09
CA GLY A 795 2.97 -7.54 6.06
C GLY A 795 2.07 -8.17 5.01
N THR A 796 2.51 -9.27 4.43
CA THR A 796 1.72 -10.08 3.50
C THR A 796 0.58 -10.75 4.27
N LEU A 797 -0.51 -10.04 4.48
CA LEU A 797 -1.75 -10.53 5.11
C LEU A 797 -2.59 -11.39 4.15
N ASN A 798 -2.02 -11.79 3.00
CA ASN A 798 -2.71 -12.49 1.94
C ASN A 798 -3.06 -13.95 2.25
N ALA A 799 -2.64 -14.50 3.40
CA ALA A 799 -2.85 -15.91 3.70
C ALA A 799 -4.04 -16.23 4.61
N VAL A 800 -4.62 -15.26 5.32
CA VAL A 800 -5.75 -15.50 6.23
C VAL A 800 -6.86 -14.51 5.89
N ASP A 801 -7.81 -14.97 5.08
CA ASP A 801 -9.06 -14.26 4.81
C ASP A 801 -9.92 -14.29 6.08
N LYS A 802 -10.14 -13.14 6.70
CA LYS A 802 -10.97 -12.98 7.91
C LYS A 802 -12.38 -13.52 7.73
N THR A 803 -12.86 -13.68 6.49
CA THR A 803 -14.23 -14.08 6.17
C THR A 803 -14.40 -15.60 6.05
N LYS A 804 -13.33 -16.38 5.85
CA LYS A 804 -13.43 -17.83 5.61
C LYS A 804 -13.46 -18.70 6.85
N GLY A 805 -13.22 -18.13 8.03
CA GLY A 805 -13.19 -18.91 9.27
C GLY A 805 -12.20 -20.09 9.21
N LEU A 806 -12.29 -21.01 10.18
CA LEU A 806 -11.43 -22.20 10.31
C LEU A 806 -11.48 -23.19 9.12
N TYR A 807 -12.57 -23.21 8.35
CA TYR A 807 -12.77 -24.19 7.28
C TYR A 807 -11.92 -23.92 6.01
N GLY A 808 -11.45 -22.67 5.80
CA GLY A 808 -10.55 -22.34 4.69
C GLY A 808 -9.06 -22.50 5.00
N LEU A 809 -8.71 -22.80 6.26
CA LEU A 809 -7.30 -22.89 6.69
C LEU A 809 -6.66 -24.26 6.42
N GLN A 810 -7.45 -25.32 6.16
CA GLN A 810 -6.92 -26.68 5.96
C GLN A 810 -5.96 -26.78 4.76
N GLU A 811 -6.16 -25.97 3.74
CA GLU A 811 -5.28 -25.94 2.54
C GLU A 811 -3.94 -25.25 2.80
N PHE A 812 -3.85 -24.43 3.85
CA PHE A 812 -2.66 -23.64 4.18
C PHE A 812 -1.84 -24.22 5.33
N ILE A 813 -2.30 -25.33 5.92
CA ILE A 813 -1.61 -25.96 7.05
C ILE A 813 -0.40 -26.75 6.52
N ASP A 814 0.79 -26.41 7.03
CA ASP A 814 2.02 -27.14 6.73
C ASP A 814 1.90 -28.62 7.16
N PRO A 815 2.05 -29.59 6.25
CA PRO A 815 2.00 -31.01 6.56
C PRO A 815 2.99 -31.45 7.68
N ALA A 816 4.09 -30.70 7.86
CA ALA A 816 5.06 -30.96 8.93
C ALA A 816 4.52 -30.72 10.34
N MET A 817 3.34 -30.11 10.50
CA MET A 817 2.70 -29.90 11.80
C MET A 817 2.08 -31.16 12.40
N GLY A 818 1.97 -32.26 11.62
CA GLY A 818 1.50 -33.57 12.11
C GLY A 818 0.06 -33.51 12.60
N LEU A 819 -0.90 -33.33 11.67
CA LEU A 819 -2.32 -33.20 11.98
C LEU A 819 -2.95 -34.51 12.46
N SER A 820 -2.99 -34.73 13.77
CA SER A 820 -4.00 -35.58 14.40
C SER A 820 -5.05 -34.70 15.10
N SER A 821 -6.26 -35.20 15.27
CA SER A 821 -7.34 -34.46 15.95
C SER A 821 -6.99 -33.99 17.36
N THR A 822 -5.97 -34.58 17.97
CA THR A 822 -5.45 -34.24 19.31
C THR A 822 -4.37 -33.14 19.30
N THR A 823 -3.71 -32.90 18.16
CA THR A 823 -2.64 -31.87 18.04
C THR A 823 -3.16 -30.50 17.65
N LEU A 824 -4.42 -30.37 17.26
CA LEU A 824 -5.07 -29.09 16.86
C LEU A 824 -5.75 -28.37 18.03
N ILE A 825 -5.65 -28.90 19.27
CA ILE A 825 -6.24 -28.23 20.42
C ILE A 825 -5.58 -26.83 20.56
N GLY A 826 -6.40 -25.78 20.41
CA GLY A 826 -5.97 -24.38 20.53
C GLY A 826 -5.46 -23.74 19.24
N PHE A 827 -5.44 -24.43 18.10
CA PHE A 827 -5.06 -23.83 16.80
C PHE A 827 -6.00 -22.68 16.41
N ASP A 828 -7.30 -22.86 16.59
CA ASP A 828 -8.34 -21.86 16.39
C ASP A 828 -8.10 -20.59 17.25
N LYS A 829 -7.75 -20.80 18.53
CA LYS A 829 -7.43 -19.69 19.45
C LYS A 829 -6.17 -18.95 19.01
N PHE A 830 -5.17 -19.68 18.53
CA PHE A 830 -3.92 -19.07 18.04
C PHE A 830 -4.16 -18.26 16.78
N VAL A 831 -4.96 -18.75 15.83
CA VAL A 831 -5.35 -18.01 14.61
C VAL A 831 -6.11 -16.74 14.98
N ASN A 832 -7.10 -16.84 15.87
CA ASN A 832 -7.86 -15.67 16.33
C ASN A 832 -6.97 -14.63 17.05
N LEU A 833 -6.01 -15.09 17.86
CA LEU A 833 -5.03 -14.21 18.49
C LEU A 833 -4.15 -13.51 17.46
N THR A 834 -3.70 -14.23 16.44
CA THR A 834 -2.88 -13.66 15.34
C THR A 834 -3.67 -12.60 14.57
N LEU A 835 -4.95 -12.85 14.27
CA LEU A 835 -5.81 -11.87 13.60
C LEU A 835 -5.97 -10.58 14.42
N LYS A 836 -6.13 -10.69 15.75
CA LYS A 836 -6.17 -9.54 16.65
C LYS A 836 -4.86 -8.76 16.67
N CYS A 837 -3.72 -9.43 16.57
CA CYS A 837 -2.40 -8.76 16.56
C CYS A 837 -2.15 -7.93 15.28
N VAL A 838 -2.87 -8.21 14.20
CA VAL A 838 -2.73 -7.51 12.92
C VAL A 838 -3.92 -6.61 12.59
N GLU A 839 -4.76 -6.27 13.59
CA GLU A 839 -5.83 -5.27 13.43
C GLU A 839 -5.26 -3.94 12.93
N GLU A 840 -6.02 -3.21 12.12
CA GLU A 840 -5.58 -1.95 11.53
C GLU A 840 -5.38 -0.87 12.60
N SER A 841 -6.32 -0.75 13.54
CA SER A 841 -6.18 0.17 14.67
C SER A 841 -5.20 -0.37 15.71
N GLY A 842 -4.21 0.44 16.09
CA GLY A 842 -3.28 0.12 17.17
C GLY A 842 -3.97 -0.10 18.53
N GLU A 843 -5.09 0.56 18.78
CA GLU A 843 -5.89 0.43 19.99
C GLU A 843 -6.66 -0.89 20.05
N ALA A 844 -7.02 -1.44 18.88
CA ALA A 844 -7.70 -2.74 18.78
C ALA A 844 -6.74 -3.93 18.95
N ARG A 845 -5.41 -3.69 18.89
CA ARG A 845 -4.41 -4.74 19.07
C ARG A 845 -4.22 -5.07 20.54
N PRO A 846 -4.07 -6.36 20.90
CA PRO A 846 -3.78 -6.75 22.29
C PRO A 846 -2.39 -6.26 22.72
N LYS A 847 -2.22 -5.97 24.01
CA LYS A 847 -0.89 -5.75 24.59
C LYS A 847 -0.05 -7.02 24.48
N MET A 848 1.27 -6.89 24.38
CA MET A 848 2.14 -8.06 24.21
C MET A 848 2.13 -8.98 25.43
N SER A 849 1.91 -8.47 26.65
CA SER A 849 1.66 -9.27 27.85
C SER A 849 0.40 -10.15 27.76
N ASP A 850 -0.68 -9.64 27.13
CA ASP A 850 -1.90 -10.42 26.88
C ASP A 850 -1.66 -11.51 25.84
N VAL A 851 -0.87 -11.21 24.79
CA VAL A 851 -0.45 -12.19 23.78
C VAL A 851 0.36 -13.32 24.42
N VAL A 852 1.31 -12.99 25.29
CA VAL A 852 2.10 -13.98 26.05
C VAL A 852 1.18 -14.90 26.84
N ARG A 853 0.27 -14.33 27.64
CA ARG A 853 -0.67 -15.09 28.48
C ARG A 853 -1.56 -16.03 27.66
N GLU A 854 -2.06 -15.56 26.51
CA GLU A 854 -2.92 -16.37 25.66
C GLU A 854 -2.16 -17.52 25.00
N ILE A 855 -0.92 -17.32 24.52
CA ILE A 855 -0.09 -18.40 23.98
C ILE A 855 0.28 -19.41 25.07
N GLU A 856 0.52 -18.99 26.31
CA GLU A 856 0.75 -19.87 27.45
C GLU A 856 -0.49 -20.73 27.77
N ASN A 857 -1.69 -20.16 27.70
CA ASN A 857 -2.94 -20.87 27.87
C ASN A 857 -3.15 -21.92 26.76
N ILE A 858 -2.81 -21.58 25.51
CA ILE A 858 -2.86 -22.49 24.38
C ILE A 858 -1.88 -23.65 24.57
N LEU A 859 -0.66 -23.40 25.01
CA LEU A 859 0.33 -24.43 25.32
C LEU A 859 -0.13 -25.37 26.44
N LYS A 860 -0.66 -24.83 27.53
CA LYS A 860 -1.21 -25.61 28.64
C LYS A 860 -2.37 -26.51 28.17
N SER A 861 -3.29 -25.98 27.37
CA SER A 861 -4.42 -26.74 26.80
C SER A 861 -3.97 -27.84 25.81
N SER A 862 -2.80 -27.65 25.17
CA SER A 862 -2.17 -28.66 24.30
C SER A 862 -1.30 -29.68 25.03
N GLY A 863 -1.33 -29.69 26.38
CA GLY A 863 -0.57 -30.64 27.22
C GLY A 863 0.92 -30.34 27.34
N ALA A 864 1.38 -29.16 26.89
CA ALA A 864 2.79 -28.79 26.96
C ALA A 864 3.05 -27.80 28.09
N ASN A 865 4.17 -27.98 28.79
CA ASN A 865 4.59 -27.03 29.83
C ASN A 865 5.25 -25.80 29.21
N PRO A 866 4.74 -24.57 29.46
CA PRO A 866 5.32 -23.32 28.92
C PRO A 866 6.73 -22.99 29.44
N THR A 867 7.14 -23.62 30.54
CA THR A 867 8.44 -23.38 31.20
C THR A 867 9.50 -24.42 30.85
N GLU A 868 9.16 -25.56 30.25
CA GLU A 868 10.13 -26.57 29.83
C GLU A 868 10.88 -26.12 28.57
N GLU A 869 12.21 -26.01 28.68
CA GLU A 869 13.11 -25.81 27.56
C GLU A 869 13.16 -27.06 26.67
N SER A 870 13.19 -26.87 25.35
CA SER A 870 13.30 -27.96 24.38
C SER A 870 14.65 -28.67 24.54
N PRO A 871 14.73 -30.04 24.53
CA PRO A 871 16.02 -30.75 24.61
C PRO A 871 16.90 -30.40 23.41
N SER A 872 18.21 -30.25 23.64
CA SER A 872 19.18 -29.97 22.59
C SER A 872 19.25 -31.12 21.58
N ILE A 873 19.20 -30.82 20.29
CA ILE A 873 19.46 -31.77 19.22
C ILE A 873 20.97 -31.98 19.14
N SER A 874 21.50 -32.96 19.87
CA SER A 874 22.86 -33.45 19.65
C SER A 874 22.81 -34.61 18.66
N SER A 875 23.37 -34.39 17.45
CA SER A 875 23.77 -35.47 16.56
C SER A 875 24.85 -36.29 17.28
N SER A 876 24.61 -37.60 17.39
CA SER A 876 25.54 -38.59 17.89
C SER A 876 26.86 -38.57 17.12
N TYR A 877 27.96 -38.23 17.80
CA TYR A 877 29.27 -38.81 17.59
C TYR A 877 29.91 -38.99 18.97
N GLU A 878 30.27 -40.24 19.30
CA GLU A 878 31.07 -40.66 20.43
C GLU A 878 32.44 -39.95 20.40
N GLU A 879 33.05 -39.51 21.47
CA GLU A 879 33.77 -40.31 22.47
C GLU A 879 34.44 -39.43 23.55
N VAL A 880 34.44 -39.99 24.79
CA VAL A 880 35.47 -40.01 25.81
C VAL A 880 35.78 -38.76 26.64
N SER A 881 35.19 -38.84 27.83
CA SER A 881 35.70 -38.64 29.22
C SER A 881 36.70 -37.53 29.58
N ARG A 882 36.31 -36.95 30.70
CA ARG A 882 37.04 -36.53 31.95
C ARG A 882 36.97 -35.07 32.30
N GLY A 883 36.46 -34.86 33.52
CA GLY A 883 37.03 -33.88 34.43
C GLY A 883 36.04 -32.83 34.97
N SER A 884 35.34 -33.20 36.01
CA SER A 884 34.97 -32.43 37.19
C SER A 884 35.40 -30.98 37.30
N SER A 885 34.44 -30.06 37.45
CA SER A 885 34.38 -29.24 38.65
C SER A 885 33.03 -28.46 38.73
N SER A 886 32.40 -28.72 39.82
CA SER A 886 31.17 -28.11 40.33
C SER A 886 31.34 -26.67 40.73
N HIS A 887 30.43 -25.76 40.36
CA HIS A 887 29.92 -24.77 41.32
C HIS A 887 28.47 -24.42 40.97
N PRO A 888 27.63 -24.27 41.98
CA PRO A 888 26.19 -24.24 41.83
C PRO A 888 25.66 -22.80 41.71
N TYR A 889 24.82 -22.53 40.75
CA TYR A 889 23.86 -21.41 40.84
C TYR A 889 22.45 -21.97 40.86
N ASN A 890 21.87 -21.83 42.02
CA ASN A 890 20.48 -22.15 42.35
C ASN A 890 19.58 -21.14 41.64
N SER A 891 18.78 -21.59 40.68
CA SER A 891 17.75 -20.79 40.04
C SER A 891 16.37 -21.32 40.44
N ASN A 892 15.87 -20.86 41.55
CA ASN A 892 14.47 -20.85 41.90
C ASN A 892 14.07 -19.38 42.03
N ASP A 893 13.56 -18.81 40.95
CA ASP A 893 12.72 -17.63 40.97
C ASP A 893 11.49 -17.88 40.15
N THR A 894 10.50 -18.43 40.78
CA THR A 894 9.10 -18.40 40.40
C THR A 894 8.61 -16.99 40.57
N PHE A 895 8.23 -16.33 39.46
CA PHE A 895 7.52 -15.05 39.50
C PHE A 895 6.09 -15.26 40.00
N ASP A 896 5.89 -14.91 41.28
CA ASP A 896 4.56 -14.80 41.90
C ASP A 896 4.04 -13.36 41.67
N LEU A 897 2.95 -13.21 40.93
CA LEU A 897 2.28 -11.97 40.63
C LEU A 897 1.26 -11.63 41.73
N SER A 898 1.71 -11.51 42.99
CA SER A 898 0.93 -10.96 44.09
C SER A 898 1.85 -10.22 45.05
N GLY A 899 2.01 -8.93 44.81
CA GLY A 899 2.78 -8.04 45.66
C GLY A 899 2.17 -6.63 45.64
N GLU A 900 1.34 -6.37 46.63
CA GLU A 900 0.86 -5.03 46.98
C GLU A 900 2.04 -4.07 47.18
N SER A 901 1.95 -2.91 46.58
CA SER A 901 2.88 -1.81 46.78
C SER A 901 2.52 -1.04 48.08
N PRO A 902 3.44 -0.84 49.04
CA PRO A 902 3.17 0.06 50.15
C PRO A 902 3.55 1.50 49.78
N TYR A 903 2.55 2.35 49.55
CA TYR A 903 2.74 3.80 49.62
C TYR A 903 2.61 4.25 51.09
N PRO A 904 3.48 5.11 51.62
CA PRO A 904 3.30 5.73 52.92
C PRO A 904 2.22 6.81 52.82
N LYS A 905 1.23 6.73 53.72
CA LYS A 905 0.25 7.77 53.95
C LYS A 905 0.96 9.00 54.51
N VAL A 906 0.72 10.15 53.90
CA VAL A 906 0.99 11.46 54.49
C VAL A 906 -0.32 11.93 55.08
N ASP A 907 -0.35 12.10 56.40
CA ASP A 907 -1.45 12.69 57.16
C ASP A 907 -1.54 14.20 56.87
N SER A 908 -2.73 14.63 56.58
CA SER A 908 -3.12 16.04 56.48
C SER A 908 -3.52 16.53 57.88
N SER A 909 -2.88 17.54 58.33
CA SER A 909 -3.42 18.52 59.23
C SER A 909 -3.20 19.91 58.66
#